data_8190e9e0734e3344ff5d67d577721a53
#
_entry.id   8190e9e0734e3344ff5d67d577721a53
#
_cell.length_a   1.000
_cell.length_b   1.000
_cell.length_c   1.000
_cell.angle_alpha   90.00
_cell.angle_beta   90.00
_cell.angle_gamma   90.00
#
_symmetry.space_group_name_H-M   'P 1'
#
loop_
_entity.id
_entity.type
_entity.pdbx_description
1 polymer ?
#
loop_
_entity_poly.entity_id
_entity_poly.type
_entity_poly.pdbx_seq_one_letter_code
_entity_poly.pdbx_strand_id
1 'polypeptide(L)'
;MKRILIIPVLLCMFCLPLNAAPCDGTITGRLVDGSSGKAISYADIFLFPAGSTTPVQQTIPDDEGRFSFIKVKDGNYSVMARLLGYDVLTKGEITIASGKGADMGTLSMTPLETGIAEVMVVAHKRQVIYKLDKKVVDASANIAGSGGSAVDVLENTPSVRIDADGEVTFRGSTGFVVYVDGKPSAFTGSQALEQVPAGQIDNIEIITTPSARHDTEGEVGIINIITRKNSRKGFSGMVNLSGSTWLSRHADFLLNKQSERSAWYVGGQWTDRLRKSDFDQEKTTVVGDQTTVSHSKGPRTGNNYHYTLKGGWNLTLPRTTVSLDLEGGYGGNSRVGKMRYSETRSIAGGVPVTEHFRSKDDYDNDENIYLGSLSARHKFNDKGHELYGSFYYKYGGNALEYFFNDLMSLQGERQQGHRAYESEHRETMRVNLDYALPFGKGGKLEAGYQYYSYLEDGDYSMKWWNPETQEFFWRDDIYNTFYFQEGVNSVYAILSQTWKDFEIQAGLRGEHTHTVLESSVVGADRTKNRFEVFPSVHAGYIFPGEHRLVASFSRRTTRPQLFYMEPYITYRDFYTAEIGNPDIRPEYINSFELNYRKSFGDNTVSATLFHRYRKDKIERLRVPYSAGVTLDSMANVGHDYSTGVELSVSLQPLRWWNTSVNGNIYHYKVKNERGAGGNTTSSTNYDIMWNNRFRAGKYTLVQLDGSFVGPSVTTQGRSESYFYANLAVRQQLFNRRLTATLAMRDVFRTAKYVNDINTPDLRSITRIKPKYPQITLTLGWTFNSYKDKSKPEKEDRNEMFEGIKH
;
A
#
# COMPACT_ATOMS: atom_id res chain seq x y z
N MET A 1 -23.80 -13.38 -28.73
CA MET A 1 -24.62 -14.37 -28.00
C MET A 1 -23.92 -15.73 -27.99
N LYS A 2 -23.08 -16.03 -27.05
CA LYS A 2 -22.61 -17.41 -26.78
C LYS A 2 -22.71 -17.67 -25.29
N ARG A 3 -23.57 -18.65 -24.95
CA ARG A 3 -23.90 -19.03 -23.56
C ARG A 3 -22.71 -19.70 -22.89
N ILE A 4 -22.28 -19.18 -21.75
CA ILE A 4 -21.32 -19.82 -20.84
C ILE A 4 -22.08 -20.83 -19.99
N LEU A 5 -21.61 -22.07 -20.03
CA LEU A 5 -22.14 -23.21 -19.29
C LEU A 5 -21.64 -23.11 -17.82
N ILE A 6 -22.57 -22.93 -16.88
CA ILE A 6 -22.27 -22.96 -15.43
C ILE A 6 -22.28 -24.43 -14.99
N ILE A 7 -21.16 -24.94 -14.49
CA ILE A 7 -21.04 -26.25 -13.86
C ILE A 7 -21.30 -26.09 -12.36
N PRO A 8 -22.28 -26.75 -11.76
CA PRO A 8 -22.49 -26.71 -10.31
C PRO A 8 -21.50 -27.64 -9.60
N VAL A 9 -20.73 -27.10 -8.66
CA VAL A 9 -19.89 -27.88 -7.76
C VAL A 9 -20.75 -28.45 -6.65
N LEU A 10 -20.80 -29.79 -6.62
CA LEU A 10 -21.53 -30.60 -5.64
C LEU A 10 -20.85 -30.53 -4.27
N LEU A 11 -21.58 -30.05 -3.25
CA LEU A 11 -21.15 -30.03 -1.85
C LEU A 11 -21.42 -31.41 -1.23
N CYS A 12 -20.39 -32.25 -1.08
CA CYS A 12 -20.49 -33.49 -0.30
C CYS A 12 -20.33 -33.20 1.19
N MET A 13 -21.40 -33.31 1.94
CA MET A 13 -21.41 -33.41 3.40
C MET A 13 -20.81 -34.76 3.85
N PHE A 14 -19.73 -34.70 4.60
CA PHE A 14 -19.25 -35.87 5.37
C PHE A 14 -19.77 -35.78 6.82
N CYS A 15 -20.65 -36.71 7.19
CA CYS A 15 -20.97 -37.02 8.58
C CYS A 15 -19.85 -37.87 9.19
N LEU A 16 -19.24 -37.40 10.26
CA LEU A 16 -18.34 -38.18 11.10
C LEU A 16 -19.01 -38.47 12.46
N PRO A 17 -18.80 -39.66 13.05
CA PRO A 17 -19.44 -40.05 14.30
C PRO A 17 -18.83 -39.33 15.51
N LEU A 18 -19.70 -38.92 16.45
CA LEU A 18 -19.31 -38.41 17.78
C LEU A 18 -18.78 -39.55 18.63
N ASN A 19 -17.49 -39.51 18.96
CA ASN A 19 -16.96 -40.26 20.09
C ASN A 19 -17.13 -39.43 21.36
N ALA A 20 -17.68 -40.04 22.39
CA ALA A 20 -17.82 -39.47 23.73
C ALA A 20 -16.45 -39.15 24.32
N ALA A 21 -16.25 -37.89 24.73
CA ALA A 21 -15.02 -37.44 25.39
C ALA A 21 -15.04 -37.80 26.88
N PRO A 22 -13.86 -38.01 27.49
CA PRO A 22 -13.75 -38.20 28.95
C PRO A 22 -14.23 -36.97 29.70
N CYS A 23 -14.85 -37.19 30.88
CA CYS A 23 -15.34 -36.12 31.73
C CYS A 23 -14.17 -35.32 32.31
N ASP A 24 -13.86 -34.19 31.74
CA ASP A 24 -12.85 -33.23 32.23
C ASP A 24 -13.43 -32.35 33.35
N GLY A 25 -12.65 -32.09 34.41
CA GLY A 25 -13.07 -31.25 35.54
C GLY A 25 -13.07 -29.74 35.19
N THR A 26 -13.62 -28.95 36.13
CA THR A 26 -13.66 -27.49 36.03
C THR A 26 -13.08 -26.89 37.30
N ILE A 27 -12.21 -25.85 37.16
CA ILE A 27 -11.72 -25.07 38.32
C ILE A 27 -12.37 -23.69 38.24
N THR A 28 -13.07 -23.29 39.33
CA THR A 28 -13.71 -21.98 39.43
C THR A 28 -13.16 -21.21 40.63
N GLY A 29 -13.32 -19.89 40.61
CA GLY A 29 -12.96 -19.01 41.69
C GLY A 29 -13.38 -17.56 41.45
N ARG A 30 -13.22 -16.73 42.47
CA ARG A 30 -13.49 -15.28 42.37
C ARG A 30 -12.29 -14.47 42.85
N LEU A 31 -11.87 -13.49 42.09
CA LEU A 31 -10.74 -12.62 42.41
C LEU A 31 -11.21 -11.27 42.94
N VAL A 32 -10.68 -10.82 44.07
CA VAL A 32 -11.05 -9.55 44.71
C VAL A 32 -9.79 -8.79 45.16
N ASP A 33 -9.92 -7.48 45.27
CA ASP A 33 -8.95 -6.59 45.88
C ASP A 33 -8.94 -6.77 47.39
N GLY A 34 -7.80 -7.05 47.98
CA GLY A 34 -7.62 -7.36 49.38
C GLY A 34 -7.87 -6.20 50.33
N SER A 35 -7.81 -4.97 49.88
CA SER A 35 -8.04 -3.77 50.69
C SER A 35 -9.46 -3.27 50.61
N SER A 36 -10.08 -3.34 49.43
CA SER A 36 -11.43 -2.80 49.21
C SER A 36 -12.53 -3.84 49.08
N GLY A 37 -12.20 -5.13 48.94
CA GLY A 37 -13.12 -6.22 48.69
C GLY A 37 -13.82 -6.19 47.31
N LYS A 38 -13.47 -5.22 46.45
CA LYS A 38 -14.07 -5.07 45.11
C LYS A 38 -13.56 -6.16 44.16
N ALA A 39 -14.43 -6.57 43.23
CA ALA A 39 -14.07 -7.53 42.20
C ALA A 39 -12.92 -7.01 41.31
N ILE A 40 -12.00 -7.91 40.98
CA ILE A 40 -10.91 -7.64 40.02
C ILE A 40 -11.27 -8.32 38.71
N SER A 41 -11.50 -7.55 37.64
CA SER A 41 -12.02 -8.02 36.34
C SER A 41 -10.99 -8.04 35.21
N TYR A 42 -9.69 -7.84 35.44
CA TYR A 42 -8.68 -7.76 34.37
C TYR A 42 -7.33 -8.37 34.76
N ALA A 43 -7.30 -9.33 35.70
CA ALA A 43 -6.09 -10.05 36.04
C ALA A 43 -5.85 -11.20 35.05
N ASP A 44 -4.60 -11.47 34.72
CA ASP A 44 -4.22 -12.69 34.01
C ASP A 44 -4.16 -13.82 35.03
N ILE A 45 -4.95 -14.89 34.82
CA ILE A 45 -4.95 -16.08 35.70
C ILE A 45 -4.45 -17.27 34.88
N PHE A 46 -3.42 -17.93 35.40
CA PHE A 46 -2.75 -19.05 34.75
C PHE A 46 -2.94 -20.34 35.58
N LEU A 47 -3.18 -21.45 34.90
CA LEU A 47 -3.23 -22.78 35.48
C LEU A 47 -1.95 -23.54 35.15
N PHE A 48 -1.21 -24.00 36.19
CA PHE A 48 0.00 -24.78 36.03
C PHE A 48 -0.20 -26.20 36.58
N PRO A 49 0.27 -27.26 35.91
CA PRO A 49 0.45 -28.55 36.52
C PRO A 49 1.45 -28.48 37.70
N ALA A 50 1.27 -29.27 38.74
CA ALA A 50 2.17 -29.30 39.88
C ALA A 50 3.62 -29.54 39.45
N GLY A 51 4.52 -28.65 39.86
CA GLY A 51 5.95 -28.70 39.51
C GLY A 51 6.30 -28.19 38.10
N SER A 52 5.35 -27.67 37.30
CA SER A 52 5.60 -27.13 35.98
C SER A 52 5.72 -25.61 36.03
N THR A 53 6.62 -25.04 35.21
CA THR A 53 6.75 -23.60 34.97
C THR A 53 5.99 -23.11 33.72
N THR A 54 5.37 -24.07 33.00
CA THR A 54 4.59 -23.74 31.79
C THR A 54 3.09 -23.90 32.09
N PRO A 55 2.28 -22.85 31.88
CA PRO A 55 0.84 -22.93 32.11
C PRO A 55 0.15 -23.76 31.04
N VAL A 56 -0.87 -24.56 31.45
CA VAL A 56 -1.69 -25.35 30.53
C VAL A 56 -2.94 -24.61 30.07
N GLN A 57 -3.41 -23.64 30.87
CA GLN A 57 -4.53 -22.77 30.49
C GLN A 57 -4.33 -21.36 31.06
N GLN A 58 -4.97 -20.38 30.40
CA GLN A 58 -5.03 -18.99 30.87
C GLN A 58 -6.48 -18.52 30.78
N THR A 59 -6.94 -17.74 31.77
CA THR A 59 -8.25 -17.10 31.78
C THR A 59 -8.17 -15.70 32.36
N ILE A 60 -9.26 -14.92 32.23
CA ILE A 60 -9.42 -13.58 32.80
C ILE A 60 -10.75 -13.55 33.56
N PRO A 61 -10.83 -12.93 34.77
CA PRO A 61 -12.07 -12.81 35.50
C PRO A 61 -13.10 -11.94 34.75
N ASP A 62 -14.39 -12.25 34.97
CA ASP A 62 -15.52 -11.41 34.54
C ASP A 62 -15.61 -10.12 35.38
N ASP A 63 -16.62 -9.28 35.10
CA ASP A 63 -16.81 -8.00 35.79
C ASP A 63 -17.16 -8.17 37.29
N GLU A 64 -17.64 -9.34 37.70
CA GLU A 64 -17.85 -9.74 39.09
C GLU A 64 -16.64 -10.43 39.73
N GLY A 65 -15.53 -10.52 39.00
CA GLY A 65 -14.27 -11.13 39.43
C GLY A 65 -14.26 -12.65 39.34
N ARG A 66 -15.25 -13.30 38.75
CA ARG A 66 -15.34 -14.76 38.63
C ARG A 66 -14.49 -15.25 37.45
N PHE A 67 -13.81 -16.35 37.65
CA PHE A 67 -13.03 -17.01 36.59
C PHE A 67 -13.28 -18.51 36.58
N SER A 68 -13.04 -19.13 35.42
CA SER A 68 -13.13 -20.59 35.28
C SER A 68 -12.11 -21.16 34.30
N PHE A 69 -11.55 -22.31 34.63
CA PHE A 69 -10.84 -23.18 33.71
C PHE A 69 -11.71 -24.40 33.43
N ILE A 70 -12.04 -24.65 32.17
CA ILE A 70 -12.89 -25.76 31.74
C ILE A 70 -12.04 -26.84 31.08
N LYS A 71 -12.53 -28.10 31.11
CA LYS A 71 -11.81 -29.23 30.50
C LYS A 71 -10.40 -29.45 31.09
N VAL A 72 -10.32 -29.35 32.42
CA VAL A 72 -9.07 -29.61 33.12
C VAL A 72 -8.99 -31.13 33.37
N LYS A 73 -7.90 -31.75 32.94
CA LYS A 73 -7.65 -33.18 33.13
C LYS A 73 -7.39 -33.52 34.61
N ASP A 74 -7.59 -34.77 34.99
CA ASP A 74 -7.24 -35.23 36.34
C ASP A 74 -5.75 -34.99 36.61
N GLY A 75 -5.45 -34.46 37.78
CA GLY A 75 -4.08 -34.12 38.20
C GLY A 75 -4.03 -33.03 39.28
N ASN A 76 -2.81 -32.69 39.72
CA ASN A 76 -2.56 -31.66 40.72
C ASN A 76 -2.13 -30.37 40.00
N TYR A 77 -2.70 -29.22 40.40
CA TYR A 77 -2.53 -27.95 39.76
C TYR A 77 -2.23 -26.82 40.74
N SER A 78 -1.68 -25.74 40.26
CA SER A 78 -1.62 -24.46 40.95
C SER A 78 -2.15 -23.36 40.04
N VAL A 79 -2.78 -22.32 40.64
CA VAL A 79 -3.29 -21.14 39.96
C VAL A 79 -2.44 -19.94 40.34
N MET A 80 -2.00 -19.18 39.35
CA MET A 80 -1.29 -17.92 39.54
C MET A 80 -2.13 -16.79 38.94
N ALA A 81 -2.44 -15.76 39.76
CA ALA A 81 -3.07 -14.54 39.28
C ALA A 81 -2.08 -13.39 39.30
N ARG A 82 -2.04 -12.64 38.21
CA ARG A 82 -1.15 -11.50 38.02
C ARG A 82 -1.91 -10.27 37.51
N LEU A 83 -1.73 -9.15 38.23
CA LEU A 83 -2.27 -7.86 37.85
C LEU A 83 -1.26 -6.76 38.18
N LEU A 84 -1.11 -5.78 37.30
CA LEU A 84 -0.22 -4.64 37.54
C LEU A 84 -0.75 -3.80 38.72
N GLY A 85 0.13 -3.55 39.70
CA GLY A 85 -0.23 -2.84 40.93
C GLY A 85 -0.66 -3.77 42.08
N TYR A 86 -0.55 -5.07 41.91
CA TYR A 86 -0.81 -6.08 42.95
C TYR A 86 0.37 -7.06 43.05
N ASP A 87 0.54 -7.65 44.23
CA ASP A 87 1.43 -8.80 44.42
C ASP A 87 0.92 -9.98 43.62
N VAL A 88 1.85 -10.77 43.09
CA VAL A 88 1.52 -12.01 42.39
C VAL A 88 0.89 -12.99 43.36
N LEU A 89 -0.37 -13.35 43.16
CA LEU A 89 -1.06 -14.34 43.96
C LEU A 89 -0.81 -15.76 43.37
N THR A 90 -0.28 -16.64 44.14
CA THR A 90 -0.15 -18.07 43.76
C THR A 90 -0.89 -18.95 44.78
N LYS A 91 -1.81 -19.82 44.28
CA LYS A 91 -2.53 -20.80 45.09
C LYS A 91 -2.21 -22.20 44.52
N GLY A 92 -1.58 -23.03 45.34
CA GLY A 92 -1.23 -24.41 45.00
C GLY A 92 -2.22 -25.43 45.53
N GLU A 93 -1.92 -26.72 45.29
CA GLU A 93 -2.63 -27.88 45.84
C GLU A 93 -4.11 -28.03 45.40
N ILE A 94 -4.37 -27.79 44.15
CA ILE A 94 -5.70 -28.01 43.53
C ILE A 94 -5.68 -29.38 42.87
N THR A 95 -6.44 -30.36 43.43
CA THR A 95 -6.54 -31.68 42.86
C THR A 95 -7.85 -31.84 42.08
N ILE A 96 -7.73 -32.23 40.83
CA ILE A 96 -8.85 -32.67 39.99
C ILE A 96 -8.77 -34.18 39.86
N ALA A 97 -9.83 -34.87 40.28
CA ALA A 97 -9.93 -36.32 40.22
C ALA A 97 -11.34 -36.76 39.75
N SER A 98 -11.39 -37.74 38.89
CA SER A 98 -12.65 -38.32 38.34
C SER A 98 -13.56 -37.29 37.69
N GLY A 99 -12.99 -36.24 37.03
CA GLY A 99 -13.75 -35.18 36.41
C GLY A 99 -14.54 -34.26 37.37
N LYS A 100 -14.31 -34.34 38.67
CA LYS A 100 -14.93 -33.46 39.65
C LYS A 100 -14.26 -32.08 39.61
N GLY A 101 -15.07 -31.00 39.51
CA GLY A 101 -14.58 -29.63 39.56
C GLY A 101 -14.09 -29.24 40.97
N ALA A 102 -13.22 -28.25 41.04
CA ALA A 102 -12.73 -27.63 42.27
C ALA A 102 -13.16 -26.11 42.26
N ASP A 103 -13.78 -25.70 43.38
CA ASP A 103 -14.05 -24.27 43.60
C ASP A 103 -13.00 -23.72 44.60
N MET A 104 -12.26 -22.70 44.13
CA MET A 104 -11.20 -22.07 44.91
C MET A 104 -11.73 -20.97 45.87
N GLY A 105 -13.04 -20.70 45.81
CA GLY A 105 -13.66 -19.64 46.59
C GLY A 105 -13.17 -18.24 46.16
N THR A 106 -13.13 -17.33 47.14
CA THR A 106 -12.64 -15.97 46.90
C THR A 106 -11.14 -15.89 47.15
N LEU A 107 -10.43 -15.45 46.10
CA LEU A 107 -8.99 -15.19 46.14
C LEU A 107 -8.75 -13.67 46.23
N SER A 108 -7.96 -13.24 47.22
CA SER A 108 -7.68 -11.84 47.52
C SER A 108 -6.27 -11.47 47.06
N MET A 109 -6.16 -10.48 46.14
CA MET A 109 -4.86 -9.93 45.74
C MET A 109 -4.51 -8.68 46.59
N THR A 110 -3.30 -8.62 47.10
CA THR A 110 -2.82 -7.50 47.90
C THR A 110 -2.31 -6.37 47.01
N PRO A 111 -2.85 -5.14 47.12
CA PRO A 111 -2.30 -4.00 46.40
C PRO A 111 -0.87 -3.70 46.87
N LEU A 112 0.04 -3.38 45.97
CA LEU A 112 1.40 -2.90 46.31
C LEU A 112 1.32 -1.50 46.91
N GLU A 113 1.58 -1.39 48.22
CA GLU A 113 1.76 -0.11 48.89
C GLU A 113 3.13 0.50 48.60
N THR A 114 3.31 1.01 47.40
CA THR A 114 4.48 1.88 47.13
C THR A 114 4.07 2.97 46.19
N GLY A 115 4.24 4.21 46.63
CA GLY A 115 4.24 5.41 45.78
C GLY A 115 5.39 5.37 44.79
N ILE A 116 5.36 4.41 43.86
CA ILE A 116 6.23 4.39 42.69
C ILE A 116 5.52 5.22 41.64
N ALA A 117 6.11 6.33 41.27
CA ALA A 117 5.79 6.99 40.02
C ALA A 117 5.60 5.88 38.97
N GLU A 118 4.39 5.79 38.42
CA GLU A 118 3.98 4.82 37.41
C GLU A 118 5.03 4.81 36.29
N VAL A 119 6.04 3.96 36.40
CA VAL A 119 6.94 3.67 35.28
C VAL A 119 6.11 2.87 34.31
N MET A 120 5.34 3.58 33.51
CA MET A 120 4.70 2.99 32.35
C MET A 120 5.85 2.58 31.41
N VAL A 121 6.24 1.32 31.44
CA VAL A 121 7.04 0.74 30.37
C VAL A 121 6.13 0.70 29.15
N VAL A 122 6.03 1.84 28.47
CA VAL A 122 5.50 1.91 27.12
C VAL A 122 6.61 1.26 26.29
N ALA A 123 6.46 -0.02 26.03
CA ALA A 123 7.29 -0.68 25.07
C ALA A 123 7.17 0.09 23.75
N HIS A 124 8.25 0.70 23.32
CA HIS A 124 8.29 1.44 22.08
C HIS A 124 8.33 0.45 20.93
N LYS A 125 7.26 0.41 20.16
CA LYS A 125 7.23 -0.33 18.91
C LYS A 125 8.27 0.31 17.96
N ARG A 126 9.18 -0.49 17.42
CA ARG A 126 10.18 -0.01 16.45
C ARG A 126 9.45 0.55 15.23
N GLN A 127 9.92 1.68 14.71
CA GLN A 127 9.30 2.33 13.54
C GLN A 127 9.34 1.44 12.30
N VAL A 128 10.42 0.69 12.11
CA VAL A 128 10.59 -0.26 11.02
C VAL A 128 11.12 -1.57 11.57
N ILE A 129 10.44 -2.67 11.25
CA ILE A 129 10.86 -4.05 11.58
C ILE A 129 11.21 -4.74 10.26
N TYR A 130 12.36 -5.42 10.22
CA TYR A 130 12.82 -6.15 9.05
C TYR A 130 12.61 -7.65 9.25
N LYS A 131 11.93 -8.32 8.32
CA LYS A 131 11.78 -9.79 8.22
C LYS A 131 12.68 -10.33 7.09
N LEU A 132 12.65 -11.63 6.79
CA LEU A 132 13.50 -12.23 5.75
C LEU A 132 13.19 -11.64 4.37
N ASP A 133 11.92 -11.45 4.08
CA ASP A 133 11.36 -11.08 2.79
C ASP A 133 10.77 -9.65 2.74
N LYS A 134 10.66 -8.96 3.88
CA LYS A 134 9.93 -7.68 3.96
C LYS A 134 10.39 -6.74 5.06
N LYS A 135 10.11 -5.46 4.87
CA LYS A 135 10.18 -4.39 5.88
C LYS A 135 8.76 -4.10 6.38
N VAL A 136 8.56 -3.98 7.68
CA VAL A 136 7.26 -3.64 8.30
C VAL A 136 7.35 -2.26 8.92
N VAL A 137 6.61 -1.31 8.41
CA VAL A 137 6.55 0.08 8.87
C VAL A 137 5.33 0.27 9.75
N ASP A 138 5.53 0.70 11.00
CA ASP A 138 4.43 0.98 11.93
C ASP A 138 3.71 2.29 11.52
N ALA A 139 2.45 2.19 11.10
CA ALA A 139 1.66 3.35 10.70
C ALA A 139 1.43 4.34 11.86
N SER A 140 1.38 3.87 13.10
CA SER A 140 1.22 4.75 14.28
C SER A 140 2.46 5.64 14.52
N ALA A 141 3.58 5.31 13.89
CA ALA A 141 4.80 6.07 13.94
C ALA A 141 4.75 7.37 13.14
N ASN A 142 3.93 7.48 12.09
CA ASN A 142 3.76 8.70 11.32
C ASN A 142 2.47 9.44 11.74
N ILE A 143 2.61 10.44 12.61
CA ILE A 143 1.46 11.23 13.08
C ILE A 143 1.08 12.35 12.10
N ALA A 144 2.00 12.83 11.28
CA ALA A 144 1.71 13.85 10.28
C ALA A 144 0.70 13.34 9.23
N GLY A 145 0.76 12.06 8.89
CA GLY A 145 -0.17 11.39 7.98
C GLY A 145 -1.50 10.93 8.60
N SER A 146 -1.72 11.11 9.90
CA SER A 146 -2.84 10.46 10.63
C SER A 146 -4.25 10.84 10.16
N GLY A 147 -4.41 11.96 9.47
CA GLY A 147 -5.70 12.43 8.91
C GLY A 147 -5.82 12.26 7.40
N GLY A 148 -4.93 11.51 6.79
CA GLY A 148 -4.90 11.25 5.35
C GLY A 148 -5.12 9.78 5.02
N SER A 149 -4.36 9.29 4.04
CA SER A 149 -4.40 7.93 3.51
C SER A 149 -3.08 7.19 3.73
N ALA A 150 -2.96 5.99 3.19
CA ALA A 150 -1.69 5.25 3.19
C ALA A 150 -0.57 6.01 2.47
N VAL A 151 -0.88 6.87 1.50
CA VAL A 151 0.11 7.78 0.86
C VAL A 151 0.79 8.63 1.91
N ASP A 152 0.04 9.27 2.80
CA ASP A 152 0.58 10.16 3.82
C ASP A 152 1.36 9.39 4.91
N VAL A 153 0.95 8.14 5.19
CA VAL A 153 1.71 7.25 6.09
C VAL A 153 3.06 6.89 5.47
N LEU A 154 3.10 6.65 4.16
CA LEU A 154 4.30 6.27 3.43
C LEU A 154 5.25 7.45 3.16
N GLU A 155 4.80 8.70 3.26
CA GLU A 155 5.62 9.90 3.00
C GLU A 155 6.94 9.90 3.78
N ASN A 156 6.95 9.30 4.98
CA ASN A 156 8.14 9.18 5.83
C ASN A 156 8.77 7.79 5.79
N THR A 157 8.51 7.03 4.74
CA THR A 157 9.05 5.68 4.55
C THR A 157 10.30 5.71 3.67
N PRO A 158 11.36 4.98 4.03
CA PRO A 158 12.58 4.94 3.22
C PRO A 158 12.33 4.59 1.75
N SER A 159 12.97 5.33 0.86
CA SER A 159 12.90 5.13 -0.60
C SER A 159 11.55 5.40 -1.24
N VAL A 160 10.58 5.95 -0.52
CA VAL A 160 9.29 6.42 -1.04
C VAL A 160 9.38 7.92 -1.33
N ARG A 161 8.86 8.34 -2.48
CA ARG A 161 8.72 9.76 -2.85
C ARG A 161 7.28 10.02 -3.27
N ILE A 162 6.80 11.20 -2.99
CA ILE A 162 5.47 11.66 -3.40
C ILE A 162 5.65 12.97 -4.14
N ASP A 163 5.14 13.05 -5.36
CA ASP A 163 5.24 14.25 -6.19
C ASP A 163 4.12 15.27 -5.88
N ALA A 164 4.06 16.35 -6.68
CA ALA A 164 3.08 17.44 -6.52
C ALA A 164 1.64 16.97 -6.76
N ASP A 165 1.45 16.00 -7.63
CA ASP A 165 0.15 15.44 -7.99
C ASP A 165 -0.24 14.27 -7.05
N GLY A 166 0.67 13.88 -6.16
CA GLY A 166 0.49 12.82 -5.16
C GLY A 166 0.82 11.42 -5.67
N GLU A 167 1.47 11.36 -6.82
CA GLU A 167 1.97 10.10 -7.34
C GLU A 167 3.11 9.59 -6.44
N VAL A 168 2.98 8.34 -6.04
CA VAL A 168 3.96 7.67 -5.18
C VAL A 168 4.96 6.94 -6.06
N THR A 169 6.23 7.15 -5.80
CA THR A 169 7.31 6.33 -6.36
C THR A 169 8.05 5.62 -5.25
N PHE A 170 8.43 4.39 -5.49
CA PHE A 170 9.26 3.60 -4.60
C PHE A 170 10.57 3.26 -5.32
N ARG A 171 11.72 3.64 -4.73
CA ARG A 171 13.05 3.52 -5.36
C ARG A 171 13.10 4.10 -6.79
N GLY A 172 12.40 5.20 -7.00
CA GLY A 172 12.35 5.91 -8.28
C GLY A 172 11.40 5.34 -9.33
N SER A 173 10.54 4.37 -8.99
CA SER A 173 9.55 3.79 -9.90
C SER A 173 8.14 3.83 -9.31
N THR A 174 7.13 4.01 -10.16
CA THR A 174 5.70 3.87 -9.84
C THR A 174 5.22 2.41 -9.95
N GLY A 175 6.06 1.50 -10.47
CA GLY A 175 5.74 0.10 -10.75
C GLY A 175 5.74 -0.77 -9.49
N PHE A 176 4.90 -0.49 -8.50
CA PHE A 176 4.64 -1.33 -7.33
C PHE A 176 3.19 -1.82 -7.31
N VAL A 177 2.97 -2.98 -6.68
CA VAL A 177 1.65 -3.55 -6.50
C VAL A 177 1.18 -3.29 -5.07
N VAL A 178 -0.09 -2.92 -4.89
CA VAL A 178 -0.69 -2.67 -3.56
C VAL A 178 -1.59 -3.82 -3.16
N TYR A 179 -1.37 -4.31 -1.95
CA TYR A 179 -2.22 -5.30 -1.28
C TYR A 179 -2.81 -4.68 -0.02
N VAL A 180 -4.01 -5.13 0.34
CA VAL A 180 -4.64 -4.81 1.62
C VAL A 180 -4.95 -6.13 2.33
N ASP A 181 -4.38 -6.32 3.52
CA ASP A 181 -4.48 -7.58 4.29
C ASP A 181 -4.09 -8.82 3.47
N GLY A 182 -3.05 -8.68 2.62
CA GLY A 182 -2.56 -9.76 1.76
C GLY A 182 -3.40 -10.04 0.52
N LYS A 183 -4.45 -9.24 0.24
CA LYS A 183 -5.27 -9.32 -0.97
C LYS A 183 -4.94 -8.15 -1.90
N PRO A 184 -4.91 -8.34 -3.22
CA PRO A 184 -4.71 -7.24 -4.16
C PRO A 184 -5.75 -6.13 -3.94
N SER A 185 -5.32 -4.87 -4.00
CA SER A 185 -6.23 -3.73 -3.94
C SER A 185 -7.13 -3.68 -5.18
N ALA A 186 -8.31 -3.06 -5.03
CA ALA A 186 -9.21 -2.77 -6.14
C ALA A 186 -8.61 -1.76 -7.14
N PHE A 187 -7.73 -0.92 -6.66
CA PHE A 187 -7.03 0.11 -7.43
C PHE A 187 -5.55 -0.22 -7.57
N THR A 188 -4.86 0.45 -8.48
CA THR A 188 -3.43 0.26 -8.74
C THR A 188 -2.61 1.46 -8.25
N GLY A 189 -1.33 1.25 -7.99
CA GLY A 189 -0.37 2.31 -7.69
C GLY A 189 -0.81 3.24 -6.56
N SER A 190 -0.66 4.54 -6.77
CA SER A 190 -0.96 5.58 -5.79
C SER A 190 -2.45 5.67 -5.45
N GLN A 191 -3.35 5.40 -6.41
CA GLN A 191 -4.79 5.37 -6.17
C GLN A 191 -5.17 4.32 -5.12
N ALA A 192 -4.56 3.15 -5.19
CA ALA A 192 -4.78 2.09 -4.20
C ALA A 192 -4.37 2.50 -2.78
N LEU A 193 -3.29 3.25 -2.66
CA LEU A 193 -2.82 3.79 -1.38
C LEU A 193 -3.75 4.90 -0.85
N GLU A 194 -4.31 5.72 -1.73
CA GLU A 194 -5.25 6.78 -1.37
C GLU A 194 -6.57 6.25 -0.81
N GLN A 195 -6.98 5.05 -1.21
CA GLN A 195 -8.21 4.39 -0.76
C GLN A 195 -8.18 3.89 0.69
N VAL A 196 -7.01 3.77 1.31
CA VAL A 196 -6.91 3.23 2.66
C VAL A 196 -6.67 4.36 3.66
N PRO A 197 -7.67 4.70 4.51
CA PRO A 197 -7.52 5.74 5.53
C PRO A 197 -6.38 5.43 6.50
N ALA A 198 -5.51 6.40 6.77
CA ALA A 198 -4.40 6.26 7.70
C ALA A 198 -4.83 5.77 9.09
N GLY A 199 -6.00 6.20 9.57
CA GLY A 199 -6.57 5.78 10.85
C GLY A 199 -6.89 4.29 10.94
N GLN A 200 -7.12 3.61 9.81
CA GLN A 200 -7.41 2.18 9.74
C GLN A 200 -6.15 1.30 9.60
N ILE A 201 -4.98 1.90 9.36
CA ILE A 201 -3.74 1.16 9.13
C ILE A 201 -3.06 0.81 10.46
N ASP A 202 -2.69 -0.46 10.64
CA ASP A 202 -1.83 -0.90 11.74
C ASP A 202 -0.36 -0.81 11.34
N ASN A 203 0.00 -1.45 10.24
CA ASN A 203 1.34 -1.39 9.67
C ASN A 203 1.32 -1.52 8.14
N ILE A 204 2.45 -1.17 7.50
CA ILE A 204 2.66 -1.34 6.06
C ILE A 204 3.87 -2.24 5.85
N GLU A 205 3.67 -3.31 5.12
CA GLU A 205 4.74 -4.24 4.75
C GLU A 205 5.27 -3.87 3.35
N ILE A 206 6.56 -3.69 3.24
CA ILE A 206 7.25 -3.39 1.98
C ILE A 206 8.11 -4.60 1.62
N ILE A 207 7.76 -5.24 0.51
CA ILE A 207 8.39 -6.47 0.01
C ILE A 207 9.13 -6.12 -1.27
N THR A 208 10.45 -5.90 -1.19
CA THR A 208 11.26 -5.47 -2.34
C THR A 208 11.68 -6.61 -3.26
N THR A 209 11.80 -7.81 -2.71
CA THR A 209 12.14 -9.04 -3.42
C THR A 209 11.09 -10.12 -3.09
N PRO A 210 9.87 -10.05 -3.67
CA PRO A 210 8.81 -11.00 -3.35
C PRO A 210 9.16 -12.43 -3.74
N SER A 211 8.70 -13.38 -2.92
CA SER A 211 8.82 -14.82 -3.21
C SER A 211 7.90 -15.25 -4.35
N ALA A 212 8.10 -16.45 -4.90
CA ALA A 212 7.32 -17.03 -6.00
C ALA A 212 5.81 -17.15 -5.74
N ARG A 213 5.36 -17.06 -4.48
CA ARG A 213 3.94 -17.03 -4.09
C ARG A 213 3.21 -15.76 -4.55
N HIS A 214 3.93 -14.65 -4.58
CA HIS A 214 3.36 -13.37 -4.96
C HIS A 214 3.27 -13.24 -6.47
N ASP A 215 2.33 -12.39 -6.92
CA ASP A 215 2.23 -11.98 -8.30
C ASP A 215 3.58 -11.43 -8.80
N THR A 216 3.97 -11.78 -10.02
CA THR A 216 5.23 -11.32 -10.62
C THR A 216 5.16 -9.88 -11.09
N GLU A 217 3.97 -9.29 -11.15
CA GLU A 217 3.76 -7.90 -11.54
C GLU A 217 4.42 -6.93 -10.57
N GLY A 218 4.97 -5.83 -11.11
CA GLY A 218 5.55 -4.71 -10.36
C GLY A 218 7.07 -4.73 -10.31
N GLU A 219 7.65 -3.62 -10.76
CA GLU A 219 9.10 -3.41 -10.90
C GLU A 219 9.84 -3.41 -9.55
N VAL A 220 9.28 -2.72 -8.56
CA VAL A 220 9.98 -2.43 -7.29
C VAL A 220 9.44 -3.21 -6.10
N GLY A 221 8.45 -4.07 -6.32
CA GLY A 221 7.93 -4.95 -5.27
C GLY A 221 6.46 -4.70 -4.93
N ILE A 222 6.11 -5.04 -3.69
CA ILE A 222 4.74 -5.02 -3.17
C ILE A 222 4.68 -4.13 -1.93
N ILE A 223 3.65 -3.30 -1.85
CA ILE A 223 3.26 -2.57 -0.65
C ILE A 223 1.98 -3.22 -0.11
N ASN A 224 2.08 -3.93 1.02
CA ASN A 224 0.94 -4.59 1.65
C ASN A 224 0.51 -3.82 2.88
N ILE A 225 -0.69 -3.26 2.86
CA ILE A 225 -1.28 -2.50 3.96
C ILE A 225 -2.00 -3.47 4.88
N ILE A 226 -1.58 -3.53 6.13
CA ILE A 226 -2.23 -4.33 7.16
C ILE A 226 -3.18 -3.43 7.95
N THR A 227 -4.47 -3.76 7.91
CA THR A 227 -5.49 -2.99 8.61
C THR A 227 -5.59 -3.40 10.08
N ARG A 228 -6.03 -2.47 10.93
CA ARG A 228 -6.24 -2.72 12.36
C ARG A 228 -7.34 -3.75 12.57
N LYS A 229 -7.02 -4.83 13.27
CA LYS A 229 -7.97 -5.86 13.65
C LYS A 229 -8.22 -5.81 15.15
N ASN A 230 -9.49 -5.88 15.54
CA ASN A 230 -9.83 -6.00 16.96
C ASN A 230 -9.77 -7.46 17.37
N SER A 231 -8.94 -7.78 18.36
CA SER A 231 -8.81 -9.13 18.91
C SER A 231 -9.70 -9.40 20.14
N ARG A 232 -10.48 -8.41 20.60
CA ARG A 232 -11.32 -8.53 21.80
C ARG A 232 -12.74 -8.87 21.42
N LYS A 233 -13.38 -9.78 22.20
CA LYS A 233 -14.82 -10.05 22.11
C LYS A 233 -15.61 -8.78 22.42
N GLY A 234 -16.68 -8.53 21.68
CA GLY A 234 -17.57 -7.40 21.88
C GLY A 234 -17.63 -6.48 20.65
N PHE A 235 -18.24 -5.32 20.87
CA PHE A 235 -18.43 -4.28 19.86
C PHE A 235 -17.41 -3.16 20.05
N SER A 236 -16.79 -2.73 18.98
CA SER A 236 -15.78 -1.65 18.99
C SER A 236 -15.86 -0.83 17.72
N GLY A 237 -15.32 0.37 17.75
CA GLY A 237 -15.30 1.21 16.57
C GLY A 237 -14.35 2.39 16.66
N MET A 238 -14.17 3.01 15.49
CA MET A 238 -13.47 4.27 15.34
C MET A 238 -14.22 5.17 14.37
N VAL A 239 -14.07 6.47 14.56
CA VAL A 239 -14.51 7.52 13.63
C VAL A 239 -13.41 8.55 13.55
N ASN A 240 -13.03 8.93 12.34
CA ASN A 240 -12.08 10.01 12.11
C ASN A 240 -12.71 11.09 11.25
N LEU A 241 -12.40 12.34 11.57
CA LEU A 241 -12.80 13.51 10.80
C LEU A 241 -11.59 14.40 10.60
N SER A 242 -11.34 14.85 9.37
CA SER A 242 -10.29 15.83 9.13
C SER A 242 -10.69 16.91 8.13
N GLY A 243 -10.08 18.09 8.30
CA GLY A 243 -10.26 19.22 7.41
C GLY A 243 -8.97 20.02 7.29
N SER A 244 -8.72 20.59 6.11
CA SER A 244 -7.53 21.39 5.84
C SER A 244 -7.84 22.81 5.41
N THR A 245 -6.80 23.67 5.44
CA THR A 245 -6.88 25.07 4.99
C THR A 245 -7.28 25.24 3.52
N TRP A 246 -7.21 24.20 2.70
CA TRP A 246 -7.63 24.23 1.28
C TRP A 246 -8.94 23.52 1.04
N LEU A 247 -9.74 23.31 2.11
CA LEU A 247 -11.03 22.63 2.06
C LEU A 247 -10.94 21.14 1.69
N SER A 248 -9.77 20.51 1.78
CA SER A 248 -9.72 19.05 1.77
C SER A 248 -10.48 18.53 2.98
N ARG A 249 -11.30 17.51 2.78
CA ARG A 249 -12.18 16.93 3.79
C ARG A 249 -12.04 15.43 3.77
N HIS A 250 -12.07 14.84 4.95
CA HIS A 250 -12.04 13.39 5.06
C HIS A 250 -12.87 12.96 6.28
N ALA A 251 -13.68 11.95 6.11
CA ALA A 251 -14.39 11.28 7.18
C ALA A 251 -14.33 9.77 6.94
N ASP A 252 -13.98 9.01 7.96
CA ASP A 252 -14.06 7.56 7.92
C ASP A 252 -14.59 6.99 9.23
N PHE A 253 -15.20 5.82 9.13
CA PHE A 253 -15.61 5.04 10.28
C PHE A 253 -15.33 3.56 10.07
N LEU A 254 -15.13 2.83 11.15
CA LEU A 254 -15.03 1.38 11.16
C LEU A 254 -15.68 0.84 12.43
N LEU A 255 -16.68 -0.01 12.25
CA LEU A 255 -17.40 -0.70 13.32
C LEU A 255 -17.11 -2.20 13.24
N ASN A 256 -16.80 -2.83 14.36
CA ASN A 256 -16.49 -4.25 14.43
C ASN A 256 -17.27 -4.90 15.57
N LYS A 257 -17.68 -6.14 15.34
CA LYS A 257 -18.17 -7.02 16.41
C LYS A 257 -17.46 -8.36 16.32
N GLN A 258 -16.80 -8.74 17.39
CA GLN A 258 -16.09 -10.00 17.54
C GLN A 258 -16.82 -10.89 18.54
N SER A 259 -17.21 -12.08 18.12
CA SER A 259 -17.67 -13.16 18.97
C SER A 259 -16.67 -14.34 18.95
N GLU A 260 -16.98 -15.44 19.59
CA GLU A 260 -16.04 -16.59 19.66
C GLU A 260 -15.75 -17.20 18.31
N ARG A 261 -16.76 -17.32 17.46
CA ARG A 261 -16.65 -18.01 16.16
C ARG A 261 -16.96 -17.09 14.97
N SER A 262 -17.45 -15.90 15.23
CA SER A 262 -17.87 -14.99 14.15
C SER A 262 -17.40 -13.58 14.44
N ALA A 263 -16.84 -12.95 13.42
CA ALA A 263 -16.53 -11.52 13.42
C ALA A 263 -17.16 -10.87 12.21
N TRP A 264 -17.68 -9.65 12.38
CA TRP A 264 -18.08 -8.84 11.25
C TRP A 264 -17.60 -7.40 11.41
N TYR A 265 -17.42 -6.75 10.31
CA TYR A 265 -17.13 -5.32 10.29
C TYR A 265 -17.95 -4.60 9.22
N VAL A 266 -18.20 -3.32 9.47
CA VAL A 266 -18.74 -2.37 8.50
C VAL A 266 -17.91 -1.10 8.61
N GLY A 267 -17.48 -0.59 7.49
CA GLY A 267 -16.71 0.65 7.41
C GLY A 267 -17.12 1.48 6.20
N GLY A 268 -16.90 2.77 6.31
CA GLY A 268 -17.14 3.71 5.21
C GLY A 268 -16.11 4.82 5.21
N GLN A 269 -15.93 5.43 4.06
CA GLN A 269 -15.02 6.54 3.84
C GLN A 269 -15.65 7.56 2.90
N TRP A 270 -15.45 8.81 3.23
CA TRP A 270 -15.71 9.97 2.39
C TRP A 270 -14.47 10.85 2.36
N THR A 271 -13.90 11.08 1.19
CA THR A 271 -12.67 11.85 1.01
C THR A 271 -12.82 12.79 -0.19
N ASP A 272 -12.53 14.07 0.03
CA ASP A 272 -12.28 15.09 -0.99
C ASP A 272 -10.91 15.71 -0.70
N ARG A 273 -9.91 15.40 -1.51
CA ARG A 273 -8.53 15.83 -1.30
C ARG A 273 -8.12 16.85 -2.36
N LEU A 274 -8.26 18.14 -2.01
CA LEU A 274 -7.87 19.21 -2.90
C LEU A 274 -6.37 19.51 -2.82
N ARG A 275 -5.77 19.66 -4.00
CA ARG A 275 -4.38 20.10 -4.21
C ARG A 275 -4.39 21.35 -5.06
N LYS A 276 -3.69 22.39 -4.60
CA LYS A 276 -3.56 23.65 -5.32
C LYS A 276 -2.10 23.93 -5.64
N SER A 277 -1.78 24.28 -6.86
CA SER A 277 -0.42 24.60 -7.31
C SER A 277 -0.42 25.76 -8.30
N ASP A 278 0.74 26.39 -8.45
CA ASP A 278 1.07 27.22 -9.59
C ASP A 278 1.83 26.36 -10.60
N PHE A 279 1.38 26.42 -11.84
CA PHE A 279 1.99 25.77 -12.99
C PHE A 279 2.68 26.83 -13.85
N ASP A 280 3.89 26.53 -14.34
CA ASP A 280 4.69 27.39 -15.22
C ASP A 280 5.47 26.48 -16.18
N GLN A 281 5.20 26.58 -17.48
CA GLN A 281 5.87 25.77 -18.50
C GLN A 281 6.37 26.65 -19.65
N GLU A 282 7.63 26.48 -19.98
CA GLU A 282 8.27 26.99 -21.20
C GLU A 282 8.52 25.81 -22.14
N LYS A 283 8.03 25.88 -23.38
CA LYS A 283 8.20 24.81 -24.36
C LYS A 283 8.63 25.38 -25.70
N THR A 284 9.63 24.79 -26.31
CA THR A 284 10.10 25.05 -27.66
C THR A 284 9.99 23.77 -28.48
N THR A 285 9.29 23.83 -29.60
CA THR A 285 9.19 22.75 -30.58
C THR A 285 9.70 23.19 -31.93
N VAL A 286 10.41 22.29 -32.64
CA VAL A 286 10.88 22.46 -34.01
C VAL A 286 10.22 21.41 -34.89
N VAL A 287 9.44 21.83 -35.88
CA VAL A 287 8.78 20.94 -36.84
C VAL A 287 9.09 21.48 -38.26
N GLY A 288 9.94 20.78 -38.99
CA GLY A 288 10.44 21.25 -40.27
C GLY A 288 11.25 22.54 -40.11
N ASP A 289 10.86 23.60 -40.79
CA ASP A 289 11.46 24.92 -40.74
C ASP A 289 10.77 25.88 -39.71
N GLN A 290 9.73 25.37 -39.03
CA GLN A 290 8.97 26.15 -38.07
C GLN A 290 9.44 25.88 -36.63
N THR A 291 9.79 26.96 -35.92
CA THR A 291 10.03 26.92 -34.46
C THR A 291 8.86 27.60 -33.76
N THR A 292 8.30 26.88 -32.74
CA THR A 292 7.26 27.44 -31.88
C THR A 292 7.75 27.49 -30.44
N VAL A 293 7.73 28.68 -29.85
CA VAL A 293 8.05 28.91 -28.43
C VAL A 293 6.77 29.25 -27.70
N SER A 294 6.36 28.44 -26.74
CA SER A 294 5.19 28.69 -25.92
C SER A 294 5.55 28.81 -24.44
N HIS A 295 4.90 29.76 -23.75
CA HIS A 295 4.96 29.91 -22.31
C HIS A 295 3.55 29.87 -21.73
N SER A 296 3.28 28.92 -20.85
CA SER A 296 1.99 28.81 -20.17
C SER A 296 2.17 28.91 -18.64
N LYS A 297 1.36 29.76 -18.02
CA LYS A 297 1.44 30.02 -16.58
C LYS A 297 0.06 30.26 -15.96
N GLY A 298 -0.19 29.61 -14.82
CA GLY A 298 -1.43 29.83 -14.10
C GLY A 298 -1.67 28.89 -12.92
N PRO A 299 -2.78 29.06 -12.22
CA PRO A 299 -3.18 28.17 -11.14
C PRO A 299 -3.74 26.86 -11.68
N ARG A 300 -3.43 25.77 -10.96
CA ARG A 300 -3.99 24.44 -11.16
C ARG A 300 -4.59 23.95 -9.84
N THR A 301 -5.78 23.40 -9.90
CA THR A 301 -6.46 22.75 -8.78
C THR A 301 -6.80 21.33 -9.18
N GLY A 302 -6.36 20.35 -8.41
CA GLY A 302 -6.74 18.95 -8.52
C GLY A 302 -7.59 18.55 -7.32
N ASN A 303 -8.47 17.59 -7.49
CA ASN A 303 -9.25 16.95 -6.44
C ASN A 303 -9.25 15.45 -6.66
N ASN A 304 -8.86 14.68 -5.62
CA ASN A 304 -9.05 13.25 -5.57
C ASN A 304 -10.20 12.98 -4.59
N TYR A 305 -11.26 12.33 -5.06
CA TYR A 305 -12.45 12.07 -4.27
C TYR A 305 -12.81 10.58 -4.29
N HIS A 306 -13.17 10.05 -3.11
CA HIS A 306 -13.50 8.65 -2.93
C HIS A 306 -14.58 8.49 -1.87
N TYR A 307 -15.63 7.75 -2.22
CA TYR A 307 -16.76 7.43 -1.36
C TYR A 307 -16.93 5.92 -1.39
N THR A 308 -16.60 5.24 -0.28
CA THR A 308 -16.65 3.78 -0.22
C THR A 308 -17.43 3.30 0.99
N LEU A 309 -18.13 2.20 0.81
CA LEU A 309 -18.74 1.41 1.87
C LEU A 309 -18.23 -0.01 1.75
N LYS A 310 -17.75 -0.58 2.85
CA LYS A 310 -17.24 -1.94 2.89
C LYS A 310 -17.79 -2.71 4.09
N GLY A 311 -17.93 -4.01 3.93
CA GLY A 311 -18.32 -4.90 5.02
C GLY A 311 -17.74 -6.28 4.83
N GLY A 312 -17.53 -6.97 5.93
CA GLY A 312 -17.03 -8.32 5.86
C GLY A 312 -17.48 -9.17 7.04
N TRP A 313 -17.42 -10.45 6.81
CA TRP A 313 -17.77 -11.46 7.78
C TRP A 313 -16.75 -12.58 7.79
N ASN A 314 -16.29 -12.96 8.99
CA ASN A 314 -15.36 -14.06 9.21
C ASN A 314 -16.02 -15.10 10.11
N LEU A 315 -16.03 -16.35 9.68
CA LEU A 315 -16.46 -17.51 10.44
C LEU A 315 -15.24 -18.37 10.80
N THR A 316 -14.98 -18.54 12.09
CA THR A 316 -13.85 -19.35 12.57
C THR A 316 -14.39 -20.63 13.21
N LEU A 317 -14.19 -21.74 12.52
CA LEU A 317 -14.41 -23.09 13.00
C LEU A 317 -13.10 -23.65 13.59
N PRO A 318 -13.08 -24.76 14.28
CA PRO A 318 -11.88 -25.28 14.95
C PRO A 318 -10.63 -25.41 14.05
N ARG A 319 -10.82 -25.74 12.77
CA ARG A 319 -9.73 -25.90 11.79
C ARG A 319 -9.95 -25.15 10.49
N THR A 320 -11.07 -24.46 10.33
CA THR A 320 -11.41 -23.79 9.08
C THR A 320 -11.84 -22.35 9.37
N THR A 321 -11.28 -21.40 8.64
CA THR A 321 -11.75 -20.02 8.65
C THR A 321 -12.28 -19.68 7.27
N VAL A 322 -13.50 -19.14 7.21
CA VAL A 322 -14.12 -18.63 5.99
C VAL A 322 -14.31 -17.13 6.14
N SER A 323 -13.94 -16.38 5.11
CA SER A 323 -14.07 -14.93 5.09
C SER A 323 -14.78 -14.47 3.84
N LEU A 324 -15.73 -13.55 4.01
CA LEU A 324 -16.43 -12.83 2.94
C LEU A 324 -16.18 -11.34 3.13
N ASP A 325 -15.72 -10.66 2.08
CA ASP A 325 -15.55 -9.21 2.06
C ASP A 325 -16.28 -8.65 0.85
N LEU A 326 -17.01 -7.56 1.05
CA LEU A 326 -17.74 -6.82 0.03
C LEU A 326 -17.38 -5.34 0.13
N GLU A 327 -17.19 -4.70 -1.01
CA GLU A 327 -16.95 -3.26 -1.09
C GLU A 327 -17.70 -2.68 -2.28
N GLY A 328 -18.32 -1.52 -2.09
CA GLY A 328 -18.90 -0.71 -3.14
C GLY A 328 -18.46 0.73 -2.98
N GLY A 329 -18.18 1.40 -4.09
CA GLY A 329 -17.69 2.76 -4.03
C GLY A 329 -17.81 3.51 -5.35
N TYR A 330 -17.62 4.81 -5.24
CA TYR A 330 -17.49 5.75 -6.34
C TYR A 330 -16.28 6.62 -6.05
N GLY A 331 -15.43 6.86 -7.04
CA GLY A 331 -14.27 7.68 -6.86
C GLY A 331 -13.64 8.11 -8.16
N GLY A 332 -12.77 9.10 -8.06
CA GLY A 332 -12.11 9.63 -9.23
C GLY A 332 -11.14 10.74 -8.89
N ASN A 333 -10.65 11.37 -9.94
CA ASN A 333 -9.80 12.54 -9.83
C ASN A 333 -10.18 13.59 -10.87
N SER A 334 -10.17 14.85 -10.45
CA SER A 334 -10.43 15.99 -11.34
C SER A 334 -9.30 17.00 -11.28
N ARG A 335 -9.11 17.74 -12.37
CA ARG A 335 -8.09 18.79 -12.46
C ARG A 335 -8.58 19.94 -13.30
N VAL A 336 -8.50 21.13 -12.74
CA VAL A 336 -8.83 22.37 -13.46
C VAL A 336 -7.58 23.25 -13.53
N GLY A 337 -7.16 23.59 -14.74
CA GLY A 337 -6.11 24.54 -15.05
C GLY A 337 -6.69 25.82 -15.69
N LYS A 338 -6.17 26.98 -15.28
CA LYS A 338 -6.49 28.26 -15.91
C LYS A 338 -5.18 28.97 -16.23
N MET A 339 -4.76 28.88 -17.50
CA MET A 339 -3.44 29.35 -17.90
C MET A 339 -3.53 30.64 -18.74
N ARG A 340 -2.48 31.43 -18.64
CA ARG A 340 -2.15 32.48 -19.59
C ARG A 340 -1.07 31.96 -20.51
N TYR A 341 -1.30 32.08 -21.81
CA TYR A 341 -0.38 31.63 -22.83
C TYR A 341 0.21 32.81 -23.59
N SER A 342 1.49 32.72 -23.93
CA SER A 342 2.07 33.42 -25.05
C SER A 342 2.74 32.40 -25.97
N GLU A 343 2.46 32.52 -27.27
CA GLU A 343 3.00 31.61 -28.28
C GLU A 343 3.65 32.45 -29.38
N THR A 344 4.92 32.20 -29.66
CA THR A 344 5.68 32.84 -30.73
C THR A 344 6.01 31.79 -31.78
N ARG A 345 5.55 31.97 -32.99
CA ARG A 345 5.84 31.15 -34.16
C ARG A 345 6.83 31.86 -35.07
N SER A 346 7.88 31.17 -35.48
CA SER A 346 8.87 31.69 -36.45
C SER A 346 9.15 30.61 -37.49
N ILE A 347 9.10 31.00 -38.74
CA ILE A 347 9.56 30.18 -39.87
C ILE A 347 10.94 30.69 -40.27
N ALA A 348 11.84 29.83 -40.73
CA ALA A 348 13.19 30.21 -41.13
C ALA A 348 13.17 31.34 -42.15
N GLY A 349 13.78 32.47 -41.84
CA GLY A 349 13.81 33.70 -42.67
C GLY A 349 12.57 34.56 -42.58
N GLY A 350 11.54 34.19 -41.81
CA GLY A 350 10.30 34.94 -41.59
C GLY A 350 10.33 35.83 -40.34
N VAL A 351 9.37 36.73 -40.22
CA VAL A 351 9.17 37.57 -39.04
C VAL A 351 8.42 36.74 -37.97
N PRO A 352 8.89 36.64 -36.71
CA PRO A 352 8.19 35.96 -35.64
C PRO A 352 6.83 36.59 -35.35
N VAL A 353 5.80 35.77 -35.19
CA VAL A 353 4.44 36.20 -34.81
C VAL A 353 4.17 35.71 -33.39
N THR A 354 3.78 36.64 -32.50
CA THR A 354 3.45 36.33 -31.11
C THR A 354 1.98 36.55 -30.86
N GLU A 355 1.32 35.52 -30.32
CA GLU A 355 -0.08 35.54 -29.92
C GLU A 355 -0.21 35.36 -28.41
N HIS A 356 -1.24 35.96 -27.81
CA HIS A 356 -1.56 35.85 -26.40
C HIS A 356 -3.00 35.40 -26.21
N PHE A 357 -3.21 34.40 -25.38
CA PHE A 357 -4.54 33.88 -25.08
C PHE A 357 -4.62 33.30 -23.65
N ARG A 358 -5.80 32.86 -23.26
CA ARG A 358 -6.05 32.15 -22.02
C ARG A 358 -6.51 30.74 -22.33
N SER A 359 -6.16 29.78 -21.53
CA SER A 359 -6.79 28.43 -21.57
C SER A 359 -7.55 28.14 -20.30
N LYS A 360 -8.56 27.32 -20.46
CA LYS A 360 -9.21 26.57 -19.38
C LYS A 360 -9.16 25.10 -19.77
N ASP A 361 -8.45 24.32 -18.95
CA ASP A 361 -8.32 22.89 -19.12
C ASP A 361 -9.05 22.21 -17.94
N ASP A 362 -10.04 21.40 -18.25
CA ASP A 362 -10.91 20.72 -17.27
C ASP A 362 -10.86 19.23 -17.57
N TYR A 363 -10.36 18.48 -16.61
CA TYR A 363 -10.21 17.04 -16.66
C TYR A 363 -10.97 16.43 -15.50
N ASP A 364 -11.72 15.39 -15.75
CA ASP A 364 -12.33 14.54 -14.73
C ASP A 364 -12.31 13.10 -15.18
N ASN A 365 -12.08 12.20 -14.21
CA ASN A 365 -12.14 10.76 -14.38
C ASN A 365 -12.84 10.18 -13.15
N ASP A 366 -13.92 9.46 -13.37
CA ASP A 366 -14.67 8.81 -12.30
C ASP A 366 -15.04 7.36 -12.65
N GLU A 367 -15.25 6.55 -11.62
CA GLU A 367 -15.55 5.14 -11.76
C GLU A 367 -16.43 4.65 -10.59
N ASN A 368 -17.44 3.84 -10.89
CA ASN A 368 -18.15 3.03 -9.91
C ASN A 368 -17.43 1.69 -9.73
N ILE A 369 -17.18 1.27 -8.50
CA ILE A 369 -16.45 0.05 -8.19
C ILE A 369 -17.27 -0.85 -7.28
N TYR A 370 -17.35 -2.13 -7.64
CA TYR A 370 -17.94 -3.17 -6.82
C TYR A 370 -16.97 -4.33 -6.73
N LEU A 371 -16.71 -4.78 -5.50
CA LEU A 371 -15.74 -5.83 -5.22
C LEU A 371 -16.34 -6.86 -4.30
N GLY A 372 -16.12 -8.13 -4.61
CA GLY A 372 -16.45 -9.26 -3.76
C GLY A 372 -15.26 -10.21 -3.62
N SER A 373 -15.02 -10.68 -2.41
CA SER A 373 -13.96 -11.66 -2.15
C SER A 373 -14.42 -12.71 -1.15
N LEU A 374 -14.28 -13.97 -1.52
CA LEU A 374 -14.55 -15.14 -0.67
C LEU A 374 -13.25 -15.91 -0.49
N SER A 375 -12.91 -16.26 0.75
CA SER A 375 -11.73 -17.08 1.01
C SER A 375 -11.99 -18.11 2.11
N ALA A 376 -11.30 -19.24 2.03
CA ALA A 376 -11.33 -20.31 3.01
C ALA A 376 -9.91 -20.79 3.30
N ARG A 377 -9.60 -20.95 4.60
CA ARG A 377 -8.34 -21.53 5.07
C ARG A 377 -8.65 -22.73 5.95
N HIS A 378 -8.15 -23.88 5.57
CA HIS A 378 -8.25 -25.11 6.35
C HIS A 378 -6.89 -25.52 6.90
N LYS A 379 -6.78 -25.67 8.22
CA LYS A 379 -5.60 -26.18 8.91
C LYS A 379 -5.76 -27.67 9.17
N PHE A 380 -4.93 -28.50 8.55
CA PHE A 380 -4.92 -29.95 8.78
C PHE A 380 -4.35 -30.29 10.15
N ASN A 381 -3.42 -29.46 10.65
CA ASN A 381 -2.82 -29.52 11.98
C ASN A 381 -2.34 -28.16 12.46
N ASP A 382 -1.84 -28.09 13.71
CA ASP A 382 -1.32 -26.88 14.32
C ASP A 382 0.16 -26.59 13.93
N LYS A 383 0.78 -27.43 13.09
CA LYS A 383 2.18 -27.32 12.66
C LYS A 383 2.34 -26.54 11.34
N GLY A 384 1.29 -25.87 10.86
CA GLY A 384 1.33 -25.09 9.63
C GLY A 384 1.03 -25.88 8.35
N HIS A 385 0.50 -27.11 8.45
CA HIS A 385 -0.06 -27.85 7.32
C HIS A 385 -1.43 -27.27 7.01
N GLU A 386 -1.55 -26.55 5.89
CA GLU A 386 -2.77 -25.82 5.57
C GLU A 386 -3.04 -25.74 4.06
N LEU A 387 -4.31 -25.58 3.73
CA LEU A 387 -4.82 -25.26 2.40
C LEU A 387 -5.59 -23.95 2.48
N TYR A 388 -5.28 -23.05 1.57
CA TYR A 388 -5.97 -21.76 1.42
C TYR A 388 -6.52 -21.65 0.00
N GLY A 389 -7.79 -21.28 -0.12
CA GLY A 389 -8.42 -20.95 -1.38
C GLY A 389 -9.06 -19.58 -1.32
N SER A 390 -9.03 -18.83 -2.43
CA SER A 390 -9.73 -17.55 -2.53
C SER A 390 -10.25 -17.29 -3.94
N PHE A 391 -11.41 -16.66 -3.99
CA PHE A 391 -12.02 -16.08 -5.19
C PHE A 391 -12.19 -14.58 -4.95
N TYR A 392 -11.82 -13.79 -5.94
CA TYR A 392 -11.94 -12.34 -5.95
C TYR A 392 -12.53 -11.91 -7.29
N TYR A 393 -13.51 -11.03 -7.25
CA TYR A 393 -14.08 -10.40 -8.44
C TYR A 393 -14.26 -8.91 -8.19
N LYS A 394 -13.82 -8.10 -9.15
CA LYS A 394 -14.00 -6.65 -9.20
C LYS A 394 -14.70 -6.29 -10.50
N TYR A 395 -15.69 -5.44 -10.41
CA TYR A 395 -16.36 -4.77 -11.50
C TYR A 395 -16.14 -3.26 -11.34
N GLY A 396 -15.56 -2.63 -12.38
CA GLY A 396 -15.46 -1.19 -12.52
C GLY A 396 -16.34 -0.78 -13.70
N GLY A 397 -17.47 -0.14 -13.41
CA GLY A 397 -18.42 0.22 -14.43
C GLY A 397 -18.64 1.73 -14.54
N ASN A 398 -19.05 2.17 -15.73
CA ASN A 398 -19.29 3.59 -16.04
C ASN A 398 -18.08 4.48 -15.69
N ALA A 399 -16.86 3.98 -15.92
CA ALA A 399 -15.68 4.83 -15.88
C ALA A 399 -15.81 5.83 -17.02
N LEU A 400 -15.92 7.11 -16.67
CA LEU A 400 -16.03 8.20 -17.63
C LEU A 400 -14.87 9.14 -17.42
N GLU A 401 -14.04 9.26 -18.45
CA GLU A 401 -12.95 10.23 -18.49
C GLU A 401 -13.27 11.34 -19.51
N TYR A 402 -13.10 12.59 -19.12
CA TYR A 402 -13.28 13.67 -20.06
C TYR A 402 -12.19 14.74 -19.97
N PHE A 403 -11.84 15.30 -21.13
CA PHE A 403 -10.90 16.39 -21.28
C PHE A 403 -11.61 17.54 -22.03
N PHE A 404 -11.96 18.60 -21.29
CA PHE A 404 -12.59 19.79 -21.85
C PHE A 404 -11.58 20.93 -21.85
N ASN A 405 -11.20 21.34 -23.04
CA ASN A 405 -10.18 22.35 -23.23
C ASN A 405 -10.75 23.50 -24.04
N ASP A 406 -10.52 24.74 -23.61
CA ASP A 406 -10.92 25.96 -24.25
C ASP A 406 -9.73 26.91 -24.38
N LEU A 407 -9.48 27.45 -25.58
CA LEU A 407 -8.63 28.61 -25.81
C LEU A 407 -9.50 29.84 -26.02
N MET A 408 -9.25 30.87 -25.22
CA MET A 408 -10.01 32.10 -25.15
C MET A 408 -9.12 33.26 -25.55
N SER A 409 -9.65 34.22 -26.32
CA SER A 409 -8.97 35.49 -26.50
C SER A 409 -8.77 36.20 -25.16
N LEU A 410 -7.96 37.27 -25.15
CA LEU A 410 -7.81 38.10 -23.93
C LEU A 410 -9.12 38.81 -23.55
N GLN A 411 -10.03 39.03 -24.54
CA GLN A 411 -11.37 39.60 -24.37
C GLN A 411 -12.38 38.56 -23.82
N GLY A 412 -12.05 37.27 -23.84
CA GLY A 412 -12.88 36.19 -23.31
C GLY A 412 -13.73 35.47 -24.37
N GLU A 413 -13.49 35.70 -25.66
CA GLU A 413 -14.12 34.97 -26.75
C GLU A 413 -13.42 33.61 -26.97
N ARG A 414 -14.18 32.53 -27.17
CA ARG A 414 -13.63 31.21 -27.49
C ARG A 414 -13.08 31.20 -28.90
N GLN A 415 -11.77 30.94 -29.01
CA GLN A 415 -11.09 30.83 -30.30
C GLN A 415 -11.06 29.37 -30.78
N GLN A 416 -10.82 28.46 -29.86
CA GLN A 416 -10.79 27.04 -30.09
C GLN A 416 -11.36 26.28 -28.86
N GLY A 417 -11.84 25.07 -29.08
CA GLY A 417 -12.34 24.23 -28.02
C GLY A 417 -12.43 22.78 -28.48
N HIS A 418 -12.16 21.87 -27.57
CA HIS A 418 -12.48 20.46 -27.75
C HIS A 418 -13.03 19.82 -26.47
N ARG A 419 -13.83 18.78 -26.69
CA ARG A 419 -14.48 17.97 -25.67
C ARG A 419 -14.20 16.52 -26.02
N ALA A 420 -13.24 15.91 -25.36
CA ALA A 420 -12.95 14.50 -25.51
C ALA A 420 -13.62 13.71 -24.40
N TYR A 421 -14.11 12.54 -24.74
CA TYR A 421 -14.80 11.60 -23.85
C TYR A 421 -14.21 10.23 -24.05
N GLU A 422 -13.94 9.55 -22.97
CA GLU A 422 -13.52 8.16 -22.93
C GLU A 422 -14.42 7.42 -21.94
N SER A 423 -15.05 6.36 -22.41
CA SER A 423 -15.95 5.53 -21.60
C SER A 423 -15.32 4.15 -21.49
N GLU A 424 -15.24 3.61 -20.27
CA GLU A 424 -14.56 2.36 -20.02
C GLU A 424 -15.37 1.47 -19.08
N HIS A 425 -15.24 0.18 -19.30
CA HIS A 425 -15.77 -0.88 -18.48
C HIS A 425 -14.65 -1.87 -18.16
N ARG A 426 -14.47 -2.22 -16.89
CA ARG A 426 -13.35 -3.03 -16.41
C ARG A 426 -13.82 -4.18 -15.53
N GLU A 427 -13.32 -5.36 -15.79
CA GLU A 427 -13.53 -6.54 -14.94
C GLU A 427 -12.20 -7.18 -14.52
N THR A 428 -12.15 -7.61 -13.29
CA THR A 428 -10.98 -8.38 -12.79
C THR A 428 -11.47 -9.59 -12.01
N MET A 429 -10.94 -10.75 -12.35
CA MET A 429 -11.20 -11.98 -11.60
C MET A 429 -9.88 -12.62 -11.16
N ARG A 430 -9.83 -13.13 -9.92
CA ARG A 430 -8.71 -13.92 -9.42
C ARG A 430 -9.19 -15.17 -8.67
N VAL A 431 -8.49 -16.26 -8.91
CA VAL A 431 -8.66 -17.52 -8.17
C VAL A 431 -7.28 -17.92 -7.66
N ASN A 432 -7.15 -18.18 -6.36
CA ASN A 432 -5.91 -18.67 -5.77
C ASN A 432 -6.18 -19.96 -5.01
N LEU A 433 -5.24 -20.89 -5.11
CA LEU A 433 -5.19 -22.12 -4.33
C LEU A 433 -3.75 -22.31 -3.84
N ASP A 434 -3.52 -22.20 -2.54
CA ASP A 434 -2.20 -22.29 -1.91
C ASP A 434 -2.19 -23.45 -0.92
N TYR A 435 -1.20 -24.31 -1.02
CA TYR A 435 -0.95 -25.44 -0.14
C TYR A 435 0.39 -25.29 0.57
N ALA A 436 0.42 -25.49 1.88
CA ALA A 436 1.62 -25.42 2.70
C ALA A 436 1.79 -26.71 3.48
N LEU A 437 2.97 -27.32 3.37
CA LEU A 437 3.33 -28.57 4.03
C LEU A 437 4.66 -28.41 4.79
N PRO A 438 4.65 -28.26 6.12
CA PRO A 438 5.84 -28.39 6.93
C PRO A 438 6.37 -29.83 6.92
N PHE A 439 7.69 -30.00 6.87
CA PHE A 439 8.34 -31.30 6.92
C PHE A 439 9.65 -31.25 7.73
N GLY A 440 10.01 -32.35 8.34
CA GLY A 440 11.26 -32.48 9.10
C GLY A 440 11.39 -31.42 10.23
N LYS A 441 12.62 -30.97 10.49
CA LYS A 441 12.93 -29.89 11.43
C LYS A 441 13.27 -28.64 10.65
N GLY A 442 12.31 -27.69 10.59
CA GLY A 442 12.51 -26.39 9.94
C GLY A 442 12.32 -26.38 8.42
N GLY A 443 11.82 -27.46 7.82
CA GLY A 443 11.46 -27.52 6.41
C GLY A 443 10.01 -27.14 6.14
N LYS A 444 9.73 -26.45 5.02
CA LYS A 444 8.39 -26.13 4.53
C LYS A 444 8.37 -26.15 3.01
N LEU A 445 7.40 -26.84 2.45
CA LEU A 445 7.05 -26.80 1.04
C LEU A 445 5.77 -25.99 0.89
N GLU A 446 5.77 -25.00 -0.01
CA GLU A 446 4.58 -24.28 -0.42
C GLU A 446 4.41 -24.46 -1.92
N ALA A 447 3.19 -24.71 -2.37
CA ALA A 447 2.87 -24.83 -3.79
C ALA A 447 1.48 -24.25 -4.03
N GLY A 448 1.25 -23.70 -5.21
CA GLY A 448 -0.05 -23.13 -5.51
C GLY A 448 -0.31 -22.91 -6.99
N TYR A 449 -1.57 -22.64 -7.26
CA TYR A 449 -2.10 -22.25 -8.57
C TYR A 449 -2.82 -20.93 -8.42
N GLN A 450 -2.62 -20.03 -9.40
CA GLN A 450 -3.34 -18.76 -9.49
C GLN A 450 -3.83 -18.56 -10.91
N TYR A 451 -5.06 -18.10 -11.02
CA TYR A 451 -5.64 -17.60 -12.27
C TYR A 451 -5.99 -16.13 -12.08
N TYR A 452 -5.57 -15.30 -13.01
CA TYR A 452 -5.91 -13.89 -13.11
C TYR A 452 -6.53 -13.61 -14.48
N SER A 453 -7.62 -12.87 -14.51
CA SER A 453 -8.23 -12.36 -15.74
C SER A 453 -8.53 -10.88 -15.55
N TYR A 454 -8.15 -10.10 -16.53
CA TYR A 454 -8.48 -8.69 -16.67
C TYR A 454 -9.15 -8.47 -18.02
N LEU A 455 -10.26 -7.77 -18.03
CA LEU A 455 -10.98 -7.36 -19.21
C LEU A 455 -11.25 -5.86 -19.11
N GLU A 456 -11.05 -5.17 -20.23
CA GLU A 456 -11.36 -3.74 -20.37
C GLU A 456 -11.87 -3.50 -21.79
N ASP A 457 -12.99 -2.83 -21.90
CA ASP A 457 -13.56 -2.40 -23.17
C ASP A 457 -14.09 -0.97 -23.05
N GLY A 458 -14.09 -0.26 -24.16
CA GLY A 458 -14.53 1.12 -24.15
C GLY A 458 -14.51 1.81 -25.50
N ASP A 459 -14.78 3.11 -25.45
CA ASP A 459 -14.76 3.96 -26.62
C ASP A 459 -14.18 5.35 -26.31
N TYR A 460 -13.56 5.93 -27.32
CA TYR A 460 -13.07 7.31 -27.34
C TYR A 460 -13.80 8.11 -28.38
N SER A 461 -14.31 9.29 -28.02
CA SER A 461 -15.03 10.20 -28.91
C SER A 461 -14.71 11.66 -28.64
N MET A 462 -14.87 12.53 -29.65
CA MET A 462 -14.45 13.90 -29.52
C MET A 462 -15.35 14.88 -30.27
N LYS A 463 -15.55 16.07 -29.68
CA LYS A 463 -16.16 17.24 -30.36
C LYS A 463 -15.14 18.36 -30.47
N TRP A 464 -15.17 19.05 -31.61
CA TRP A 464 -14.40 20.27 -31.83
C TRP A 464 -15.31 21.48 -31.94
N TRP A 465 -14.78 22.65 -31.54
CA TRP A 465 -15.44 23.94 -31.66
C TRP A 465 -15.33 24.45 -33.09
N ASN A 466 -16.46 24.86 -33.64
CA ASN A 466 -16.50 25.61 -34.93
C ASN A 466 -16.65 27.11 -34.60
N PRO A 467 -15.64 27.95 -34.91
CA PRO A 467 -15.70 29.39 -34.65
C PRO A 467 -16.77 30.14 -35.47
N GLU A 468 -17.15 29.63 -36.66
CA GLU A 468 -18.14 30.22 -37.54
C GLU A 468 -19.58 30.03 -37.04
N THR A 469 -19.92 28.79 -36.65
CA THR A 469 -21.23 28.45 -36.11
C THR A 469 -21.35 28.67 -34.60
N GLN A 470 -20.25 28.84 -33.91
CA GLN A 470 -20.16 28.92 -32.42
C GLN A 470 -20.77 27.70 -31.72
N GLU A 471 -20.59 26.50 -32.30
CA GLU A 471 -21.10 25.24 -31.79
C GLU A 471 -20.02 24.17 -31.79
N PHE A 472 -20.19 23.14 -30.93
CA PHE A 472 -19.37 21.95 -30.94
C PHE A 472 -19.98 20.90 -31.89
N PHE A 473 -19.15 20.32 -32.76
CA PHE A 473 -19.56 19.25 -33.67
C PHE A 473 -18.71 17.97 -33.41
N TRP A 474 -19.33 16.82 -33.64
CA TRP A 474 -18.64 15.53 -33.50
C TRP A 474 -17.59 15.33 -34.58
N ARG A 475 -16.49 14.73 -34.22
CA ARG A 475 -15.41 14.28 -35.11
C ARG A 475 -15.54 12.77 -35.27
N ASP A 476 -16.38 12.32 -36.17
CA ASP A 476 -16.63 10.89 -36.43
C ASP A 476 -15.35 10.16 -36.89
N ASP A 477 -14.39 10.88 -37.48
CA ASP A 477 -13.08 10.39 -37.87
C ASP A 477 -12.14 10.10 -36.69
N ILE A 478 -12.50 10.54 -35.49
CA ILE A 478 -11.74 10.32 -34.24
C ILE A 478 -12.44 9.31 -33.31
N TYR A 479 -13.64 8.83 -33.70
CA TYR A 479 -14.32 7.81 -32.92
C TYR A 479 -13.60 6.47 -33.02
N ASN A 480 -13.20 5.91 -31.84
CA ASN A 480 -12.49 4.63 -31.74
C ASN A 480 -13.07 3.78 -30.63
N THR A 481 -13.06 2.47 -30.84
CA THR A 481 -13.44 1.46 -29.84
C THR A 481 -12.28 0.52 -29.59
N PHE A 482 -12.21 -0.04 -28.40
CA PHE A 482 -11.22 -1.03 -28.04
C PHE A 482 -11.82 -2.13 -27.15
N TYR A 483 -11.21 -3.31 -27.22
CA TYR A 483 -11.42 -4.43 -26.32
C TYR A 483 -10.06 -5.01 -25.96
N PHE A 484 -9.82 -5.19 -24.67
CA PHE A 484 -8.59 -5.78 -24.17
C PHE A 484 -8.90 -6.90 -23.17
N GLN A 485 -8.25 -8.03 -23.33
CA GLN A 485 -8.34 -9.13 -22.38
C GLN A 485 -6.92 -9.67 -22.09
N GLU A 486 -6.59 -9.83 -20.81
CA GLU A 486 -5.41 -10.53 -20.33
C GLU A 486 -5.81 -11.67 -19.40
N GLY A 487 -5.35 -12.89 -19.69
CA GLY A 487 -5.51 -14.07 -18.85
C GLY A 487 -4.14 -14.62 -18.44
N VAL A 488 -3.88 -14.79 -17.15
CA VAL A 488 -2.61 -15.33 -16.64
C VAL A 488 -2.87 -16.57 -15.79
N ASN A 489 -2.35 -17.71 -16.23
CA ASN A 489 -2.33 -18.95 -15.47
C ASN A 489 -0.94 -19.13 -14.86
N SER A 490 -0.87 -19.34 -13.55
CA SER A 490 0.39 -19.43 -12.83
C SER A 490 0.43 -20.65 -11.93
N VAL A 491 1.57 -21.32 -11.91
CA VAL A 491 1.90 -22.37 -10.94
C VAL A 491 3.20 -22.02 -10.24
N TYR A 492 3.29 -22.28 -8.94
CA TYR A 492 4.52 -22.01 -8.20
C TYR A 492 4.81 -23.11 -7.17
N ALA A 493 6.10 -23.23 -6.84
CA ALA A 493 6.58 -24.02 -5.71
C ALA A 493 7.69 -23.26 -4.98
N ILE A 494 7.69 -23.33 -3.65
CA ILE A 494 8.69 -22.73 -2.77
C ILE A 494 9.15 -23.78 -1.77
N LEU A 495 10.45 -23.94 -1.66
CA LEU A 495 11.09 -24.76 -0.66
C LEU A 495 11.81 -23.84 0.34
N SER A 496 11.48 -23.96 1.60
CA SER A 496 12.12 -23.21 2.69
C SER A 496 12.74 -24.20 3.68
N GLN A 497 13.94 -23.88 4.16
CA GLN A 497 14.63 -24.67 5.17
C GLN A 497 15.39 -23.77 6.13
N THR A 498 15.30 -24.09 7.41
CA THR A 498 16.04 -23.41 8.47
C THR A 498 16.94 -24.41 9.23
N TRP A 499 18.22 -24.06 9.40
CA TRP A 499 19.21 -24.78 10.18
C TRP A 499 19.82 -23.84 11.21
N LYS A 500 19.41 -23.93 12.47
CA LYS A 500 19.88 -23.03 13.55
C LYS A 500 19.76 -21.55 13.15
N ASP A 501 20.90 -20.95 12.78
CA ASP A 501 21.02 -19.54 12.46
C ASP A 501 21.03 -19.27 10.93
N PHE A 502 20.94 -20.30 10.09
CA PHE A 502 20.90 -20.17 8.63
C PHE A 502 19.50 -20.52 8.11
N GLU A 503 19.01 -19.68 7.21
CA GLU A 503 17.72 -19.83 6.56
C GLU A 503 17.90 -19.74 5.05
N ILE A 504 17.19 -20.57 4.31
CA ILE A 504 17.11 -20.48 2.84
C ILE A 504 15.66 -20.67 2.38
N GLN A 505 15.27 -19.89 1.40
CA GLN A 505 14.01 -20.06 0.68
C GLN A 505 14.32 -19.96 -0.82
N ALA A 506 13.93 -20.98 -1.59
CA ALA A 506 14.04 -21.00 -3.05
C ALA A 506 12.67 -21.26 -3.65
N GLY A 507 12.27 -20.46 -4.60
CA GLY A 507 10.97 -20.53 -5.27
C GLY A 507 11.10 -20.45 -6.78
N LEU A 508 10.18 -21.11 -7.46
CA LEU A 508 10.04 -21.06 -8.90
C LEU A 508 8.56 -20.87 -9.23
N ARG A 509 8.27 -19.95 -10.15
CA ARG A 509 6.93 -19.70 -10.68
C ARG A 509 6.97 -19.73 -12.19
N GLY A 510 6.03 -20.46 -12.81
CA GLY A 510 5.77 -20.46 -14.24
C GLY A 510 4.44 -19.76 -14.53
N GLU A 511 4.42 -18.90 -15.52
CA GLU A 511 3.22 -18.19 -15.96
C GLU A 511 2.98 -18.38 -17.45
N HIS A 512 1.73 -18.66 -17.81
CA HIS A 512 1.22 -18.60 -19.18
C HIS A 512 0.27 -17.40 -19.30
N THR A 513 0.68 -16.42 -20.09
CA THR A 513 -0.10 -15.20 -20.35
C THR A 513 -0.71 -15.25 -21.73
N HIS A 514 -2.01 -15.06 -21.84
CA HIS A 514 -2.77 -14.87 -23.06
C HIS A 514 -3.34 -13.45 -23.09
N THR A 515 -3.03 -12.68 -24.14
CA THR A 515 -3.47 -11.28 -24.28
C THR A 515 -4.15 -11.12 -25.63
N VAL A 516 -5.32 -10.49 -25.63
CA VAL A 516 -6.09 -10.10 -26.84
C VAL A 516 -6.29 -8.58 -26.78
N LEU A 517 -5.98 -7.89 -27.86
CA LEU A 517 -6.31 -6.49 -28.12
C LEU A 517 -7.05 -6.44 -29.45
N GLU A 518 -8.27 -5.90 -29.45
CA GLU A 518 -9.07 -5.60 -30.63
C GLU A 518 -9.33 -4.09 -30.66
N SER A 519 -9.32 -3.47 -31.82
CA SER A 519 -9.52 -2.03 -31.98
C SER A 519 -10.22 -1.73 -33.30
N SER A 520 -10.99 -0.64 -33.32
CA SER A 520 -11.56 -0.11 -34.57
C SER A 520 -10.48 0.38 -35.56
N VAL A 521 -9.24 0.59 -35.09
CA VAL A 521 -8.11 0.94 -35.97
C VAL A 521 -7.64 -0.27 -36.77
N VAL A 522 -7.73 -0.18 -38.08
CA VAL A 522 -7.37 -1.27 -39.00
C VAL A 522 -5.93 -1.74 -38.81
N GLY A 523 -5.75 -3.04 -38.63
CA GLY A 523 -4.43 -3.66 -38.47
C GLY A 523 -3.81 -3.52 -37.07
N ALA A 524 -4.56 -2.99 -36.11
CA ALA A 524 -4.09 -2.83 -34.72
C ALA A 524 -4.34 -4.06 -33.83
N ASP A 525 -5.19 -4.99 -34.25
CA ASP A 525 -5.51 -6.20 -33.48
C ASP A 525 -4.26 -7.02 -33.17
N ARG A 526 -4.16 -7.46 -31.93
CA ARG A 526 -3.03 -8.28 -31.46
C ARG A 526 -3.50 -9.40 -30.54
N THR A 527 -3.05 -10.61 -30.83
CA THR A 527 -3.18 -11.77 -29.93
C THR A 527 -1.78 -12.28 -29.62
N LYS A 528 -1.44 -12.37 -28.36
CA LYS A 528 -0.11 -12.78 -27.87
C LYS A 528 -0.24 -13.89 -26.83
N ASN A 529 0.60 -14.93 -26.96
CA ASN A 529 0.78 -15.98 -25.97
C ASN A 529 2.23 -15.99 -25.51
N ARG A 530 2.46 -16.05 -24.21
CA ARG A 530 3.80 -16.09 -23.62
C ARG A 530 3.82 -17.10 -22.49
N PHE A 531 4.95 -17.82 -22.39
CA PHE A 531 5.29 -18.62 -21.23
C PHE A 531 6.56 -18.10 -20.62
N GLU A 532 6.53 -17.83 -19.31
CA GLU A 532 7.59 -17.13 -18.60
C GLU A 532 7.90 -17.81 -17.26
N VAL A 533 9.16 -17.73 -16.81
CA VAL A 533 9.61 -18.35 -15.56
C VAL A 533 10.26 -17.31 -14.67
N PHE A 534 9.88 -17.32 -13.39
CA PHE A 534 10.25 -16.35 -12.37
C PHE A 534 10.86 -17.04 -11.15
N PRO A 535 12.19 -17.19 -11.09
CA PRO A 535 12.89 -17.69 -9.92
C PRO A 535 12.99 -16.63 -8.81
N SER A 536 13.01 -17.09 -7.56
CA SER A 536 13.32 -16.29 -6.37
C SER A 536 14.16 -17.09 -5.37
N VAL A 537 15.16 -16.45 -4.75
CA VAL A 537 16.00 -17.06 -3.73
C VAL A 537 16.27 -16.05 -2.63
N HIS A 538 16.13 -16.48 -1.37
CA HIS A 538 16.49 -15.71 -0.18
C HIS A 538 17.35 -16.60 0.72
N ALA A 539 18.48 -16.08 1.18
CA ALA A 539 19.37 -16.74 2.12
C ALA A 539 19.71 -15.79 3.27
N GLY A 540 19.45 -16.20 4.49
CA GLY A 540 19.66 -15.40 5.69
C GLY A 540 20.59 -16.09 6.68
N TYR A 541 21.45 -15.32 7.34
CA TYR A 541 22.28 -15.78 8.43
C TYR A 541 22.16 -14.84 9.64
N ILE A 542 21.95 -15.41 10.83
CA ILE A 542 21.84 -14.68 12.09
C ILE A 542 23.13 -14.91 12.87
N PHE A 543 23.93 -13.85 13.00
CA PHE A 543 25.15 -13.88 13.81
C PHE A 543 24.85 -13.61 15.30
N PRO A 544 25.73 -14.01 16.20
CA PRO A 544 25.64 -13.63 17.61
C PRO A 544 25.60 -12.10 17.78
N GLY A 545 24.80 -11.59 18.73
CA GLY A 545 24.69 -10.14 19.00
C GLY A 545 23.67 -9.43 18.12
N GLU A 546 22.62 -10.11 17.66
CA GLU A 546 21.51 -9.56 16.85
C GLU A 546 21.95 -8.93 15.51
N HIS A 547 23.01 -9.49 14.91
CA HIS A 547 23.40 -9.17 13.55
C HIS A 547 22.69 -10.13 12.57
N ARG A 548 22.20 -9.62 11.47
CA ARG A 548 21.59 -10.43 10.42
C ARG A 548 22.08 -9.99 9.04
N LEU A 549 22.39 -10.96 8.19
CA LEU A 549 22.73 -10.76 6.78
C LEU A 549 21.73 -11.55 5.94
N VAL A 550 21.13 -10.91 4.94
CA VAL A 550 20.19 -11.54 4.02
C VAL A 550 20.60 -11.21 2.60
N ALA A 551 20.81 -12.24 1.79
CA ALA A 551 21.00 -12.14 0.35
C ALA A 551 19.70 -12.55 -0.36
N SER A 552 19.26 -11.80 -1.36
CA SER A 552 18.01 -12.05 -2.08
C SER A 552 18.20 -11.85 -3.56
N PHE A 553 17.54 -12.71 -4.34
CA PHE A 553 17.40 -12.58 -5.79
C PHE A 553 15.94 -12.82 -6.17
N SER A 554 15.41 -12.01 -7.09
CA SER A 554 14.13 -12.28 -7.74
C SER A 554 14.10 -11.76 -9.16
N ARG A 555 13.38 -12.48 -10.03
CA ARG A 555 13.00 -12.03 -11.37
C ARG A 555 11.53 -11.68 -11.36
N ARG A 556 11.18 -10.54 -11.99
CA ARG A 556 9.82 -10.02 -12.07
C ARG A 556 9.53 -9.48 -13.47
N THR A 557 8.28 -9.11 -13.71
CA THR A 557 7.84 -8.48 -14.96
C THR A 557 6.98 -7.23 -14.66
N THR A 558 6.91 -6.33 -15.63
CA THR A 558 5.89 -5.29 -15.71
C THR A 558 5.23 -5.40 -17.06
N ARG A 559 3.94 -5.72 -17.06
CA ARG A 559 3.14 -5.85 -18.26
C ARG A 559 2.65 -4.47 -18.72
N PRO A 560 2.61 -4.21 -20.03
CA PRO A 560 2.00 -2.97 -20.54
C PRO A 560 0.54 -2.88 -20.12
N GLN A 561 0.14 -1.73 -19.64
CA GLN A 561 -1.26 -1.39 -19.40
C GLN A 561 -1.94 -1.07 -20.73
N LEU A 562 -3.26 -1.16 -20.82
CA LEU A 562 -4.00 -0.96 -22.07
C LEU A 562 -3.70 0.41 -22.69
N PHE A 563 -3.78 1.50 -21.92
CA PHE A 563 -3.55 2.85 -22.45
C PHE A 563 -2.14 3.06 -23.05
N TYR A 564 -1.13 2.16 -22.75
CA TYR A 564 0.15 2.14 -23.46
C TYR A 564 0.04 1.52 -24.84
N MET A 565 -1.05 0.80 -25.15
CA MET A 565 -1.23 0.02 -26.35
C MET A 565 -2.31 0.56 -27.30
N GLU A 566 -3.13 1.52 -26.87
CA GLU A 566 -4.20 2.13 -27.65
C GLU A 566 -3.68 2.77 -28.93
N PRO A 567 -4.06 2.25 -30.11
CA PRO A 567 -3.43 2.61 -31.37
C PRO A 567 -4.00 3.87 -32.02
N TYR A 568 -4.67 4.72 -31.28
CA TYR A 568 -5.30 5.96 -31.76
C TYR A 568 -4.82 7.17 -30.97
N ILE A 569 -4.97 8.35 -31.58
CA ILE A 569 -4.55 9.61 -30.97
C ILE A 569 -5.65 10.12 -30.02
N THR A 570 -5.28 10.35 -28.75
CA THR A 570 -6.09 11.03 -27.76
C THR A 570 -5.51 12.43 -27.46
N TYR A 571 -6.35 13.44 -27.25
CA TYR A 571 -5.92 14.80 -26.94
C TYR A 571 -6.15 15.08 -25.46
N ARG A 572 -5.08 15.28 -24.71
CA ARG A 572 -5.11 15.64 -23.28
C ARG A 572 -5.31 17.15 -23.06
N ASP A 573 -4.75 17.94 -23.96
CA ASP A 573 -4.94 19.39 -24.07
C ASP A 573 -4.64 19.84 -25.51
N PHE A 574 -4.69 21.15 -25.80
CA PHE A 574 -4.39 21.67 -27.15
C PHE A 574 -2.96 21.45 -27.61
N TYR A 575 -2.05 21.21 -26.71
CA TYR A 575 -0.59 21.15 -26.97
C TYR A 575 0.02 19.80 -26.69
N THR A 576 -0.82 18.83 -26.26
CA THR A 576 -0.38 17.47 -25.89
C THR A 576 -1.38 16.44 -26.41
N ALA A 577 -0.91 15.61 -27.33
CA ALA A 577 -1.60 14.41 -27.80
C ALA A 577 -0.87 13.15 -27.29
N GLU A 578 -1.56 12.05 -27.19
CA GLU A 578 -1.01 10.74 -26.81
C GLU A 578 -1.41 9.70 -27.83
N ILE A 579 -0.54 8.69 -28.03
CA ILE A 579 -0.80 7.50 -28.81
C ILE A 579 -0.09 6.30 -28.18
N GLY A 580 -0.79 5.21 -28.02
CA GLY A 580 -0.21 3.97 -27.53
C GLY A 580 0.53 3.20 -28.62
N ASN A 581 1.11 2.06 -28.26
CA ASN A 581 1.87 1.17 -29.14
C ASN A 581 1.41 -0.27 -28.91
N PRO A 582 0.61 -0.88 -29.80
CA PRO A 582 0.09 -2.24 -29.62
C PRO A 582 1.19 -3.32 -29.63
N ASP A 583 2.40 -3.00 -30.09
CA ASP A 583 3.53 -3.92 -30.16
C ASP A 583 4.46 -3.84 -28.95
N ILE A 584 4.12 -3.05 -27.95
CA ILE A 584 4.92 -2.93 -26.73
C ILE A 584 5.06 -4.27 -26.01
N ARG A 585 6.24 -4.53 -25.48
CA ARG A 585 6.62 -5.78 -24.80
C ARG A 585 6.71 -5.56 -23.30
N PRO A 586 6.47 -6.59 -22.49
CA PRO A 586 6.72 -6.51 -21.05
C PRO A 586 8.18 -6.21 -20.72
N GLU A 587 8.38 -5.52 -19.61
CA GLU A 587 9.69 -5.37 -18.99
C GLU A 587 10.04 -6.60 -18.15
N TYR A 588 11.33 -6.97 -18.08
CA TYR A 588 11.84 -8.01 -17.20
C TYR A 588 12.90 -7.46 -16.27
N ILE A 589 12.67 -7.62 -14.98
CA ILE A 589 13.48 -7.04 -13.93
C ILE A 589 14.15 -8.15 -13.11
N ASN A 590 15.50 -8.13 -13.04
CA ASN A 590 16.29 -8.97 -12.16
C ASN A 590 16.84 -8.10 -11.02
N SER A 591 16.50 -8.45 -9.79
CA SER A 591 16.88 -7.72 -8.59
C SER A 591 17.77 -8.57 -7.69
N PHE A 592 18.91 -8.02 -7.29
CA PHE A 592 19.85 -8.61 -6.33
C PHE A 592 19.97 -7.68 -5.14
N GLU A 593 19.80 -8.19 -3.94
CA GLU A 593 19.92 -7.42 -2.70
C GLU A 593 20.79 -8.16 -1.68
N LEU A 594 21.63 -7.39 -0.97
CA LEU A 594 22.36 -7.85 0.21
C LEU A 594 22.07 -6.89 1.36
N ASN A 595 21.27 -7.34 2.31
CA ASN A 595 20.87 -6.55 3.47
C ASN A 595 21.63 -7.00 4.71
N TYR A 596 22.30 -6.06 5.34
CA TYR A 596 22.90 -6.23 6.66
C TYR A 596 22.10 -5.41 7.69
N ARG A 597 21.81 -6.01 8.84
CA ARG A 597 21.10 -5.36 9.94
C ARG A 597 21.76 -5.67 11.28
N LYS A 598 21.81 -4.67 12.15
CA LYS A 598 22.12 -4.82 13.56
C LYS A 598 21.06 -4.15 14.41
N SER A 599 20.54 -4.88 15.40
CA SER A 599 19.66 -4.34 16.42
C SER A 599 20.39 -4.30 17.76
N PHE A 600 20.16 -3.27 18.57
CA PHE A 600 20.74 -3.13 19.91
C PHE A 600 19.76 -2.32 20.79
N GLY A 601 19.13 -2.99 21.75
CA GLY A 601 17.99 -2.43 22.50
C GLY A 601 16.87 -1.99 21.56
N ASP A 602 16.42 -0.75 21.72
CA ASP A 602 15.37 -0.16 20.86
C ASP A 602 15.91 0.44 19.54
N ASN A 603 17.21 0.31 19.29
CA ASN A 603 17.87 0.90 18.14
C ASN A 603 18.10 -0.13 17.03
N THR A 604 18.09 0.33 15.76
CA THR A 604 18.37 -0.50 14.61
C THR A 604 19.18 0.28 13.57
N VAL A 605 20.18 -0.36 13.01
CA VAL A 605 20.93 0.11 11.86
C VAL A 605 20.83 -0.95 10.76
N SER A 606 20.49 -0.56 9.56
CA SER A 606 20.51 -1.46 8.41
C SER A 606 21.14 -0.80 7.19
N ALA A 607 21.84 -1.61 6.39
CA ALA A 607 22.39 -1.23 5.10
C ALA A 607 21.99 -2.27 4.06
N THR A 608 21.46 -1.84 2.91
CA THR A 608 21.11 -2.71 1.79
C THR A 608 21.92 -2.30 0.56
N LEU A 609 22.76 -3.17 0.07
CA LEU A 609 23.33 -3.09 -1.27
C LEU A 609 22.31 -3.66 -2.23
N PHE A 610 22.05 -2.98 -3.34
CA PHE A 610 21.16 -3.49 -4.38
C PHE A 610 21.71 -3.26 -5.75
N HIS A 611 21.41 -4.21 -6.64
CA HIS A 611 21.63 -4.11 -8.09
C HIS A 611 20.38 -4.56 -8.80
N ARG A 612 19.85 -3.73 -9.69
CA ARG A 612 18.70 -4.03 -10.53
C ARG A 612 19.07 -3.87 -11.99
N TYR A 613 18.71 -4.87 -12.79
CA TYR A 613 18.80 -4.85 -14.24
C TYR A 613 17.41 -5.02 -14.83
N ARG A 614 16.99 -4.08 -15.67
CA ARG A 614 15.71 -4.13 -16.38
C ARG A 614 15.95 -4.20 -17.87
N LYS A 615 15.36 -5.19 -18.51
CA LYS A 615 15.34 -5.41 -19.95
C LYS A 615 14.00 -4.96 -20.53
N ASP A 616 14.00 -4.51 -21.79
CA ASP A 616 12.85 -4.03 -22.55
C ASP A 616 12.12 -2.87 -21.83
N LYS A 617 12.86 -1.94 -21.20
CA LYS A 617 12.33 -0.82 -20.47
C LYS A 617 11.28 -0.06 -21.26
N ILE A 618 10.09 0.10 -20.68
CA ILE A 618 9.01 0.94 -21.22
C ILE A 618 9.23 2.37 -20.74
N GLU A 619 9.23 3.31 -21.67
CA GLU A 619 9.33 4.74 -21.33
C GLU A 619 8.42 5.57 -22.24
N ARG A 620 7.85 6.62 -21.68
CA ARG A 620 7.10 7.63 -22.43
C ARG A 620 8.08 8.51 -23.19
N LEU A 621 7.95 8.54 -24.51
CA LEU A 621 8.71 9.40 -25.38
C LEU A 621 7.83 10.55 -25.85
N ARG A 622 8.29 11.76 -25.69
CA ARG A 622 7.64 12.98 -26.14
C ARG A 622 8.39 13.52 -27.35
N VAL A 623 7.68 13.73 -28.45
CA VAL A 623 8.22 14.26 -29.70
C VAL A 623 7.33 15.42 -30.21
N PRO A 624 7.87 16.36 -30.98
CA PRO A 624 7.07 17.32 -31.71
C PRO A 624 6.15 16.60 -32.71
N TYR A 625 4.85 16.98 -32.76
CA TYR A 625 3.86 16.38 -33.66
C TYR A 625 3.38 17.38 -34.73
N SER A 626 3.06 18.58 -34.28
CA SER A 626 2.72 19.74 -35.13
C SER A 626 3.17 21.02 -34.45
N ALA A 627 2.99 22.16 -35.07
CA ALA A 627 3.40 23.45 -34.50
C ALA A 627 2.88 23.65 -33.07
N GLY A 628 3.79 23.67 -32.10
CA GLY A 628 3.46 23.81 -30.67
C GLY A 628 2.89 22.56 -29.99
N VAL A 629 2.48 21.53 -30.73
CA VAL A 629 1.88 20.30 -30.21
C VAL A 629 2.92 19.20 -30.08
N THR A 630 2.94 18.51 -28.95
CA THR A 630 3.76 17.33 -28.71
C THR A 630 2.91 16.06 -28.70
N LEU A 631 3.47 14.96 -29.18
CA LEU A 631 2.89 13.63 -29.14
C LEU A 631 3.67 12.80 -28.12
N ASP A 632 2.97 12.29 -27.13
CA ASP A 632 3.47 11.31 -26.18
C ASP A 632 3.17 9.90 -26.71
N SER A 633 4.16 9.02 -26.74
CA SER A 633 3.98 7.61 -27.09
C SER A 633 4.80 6.72 -26.15
N MET A 634 4.35 5.49 -25.96
CA MET A 634 5.07 4.49 -25.17
C MET A 634 5.95 3.61 -26.04
N ALA A 635 7.16 3.35 -25.56
CA ALA A 635 8.10 2.52 -26.31
C ALA A 635 9.01 1.70 -25.37
N ASN A 636 9.39 0.51 -25.84
CA ASN A 636 10.54 -0.21 -25.26
C ASN A 636 11.81 0.49 -25.72
N VAL A 637 12.50 1.19 -24.83
CA VAL A 637 13.68 2.00 -25.18
C VAL A 637 14.99 1.25 -25.08
N GLY A 638 15.03 0.08 -24.44
CA GLY A 638 16.23 -0.73 -24.26
C GLY A 638 16.34 -1.29 -22.86
N HIS A 639 17.44 -0.99 -22.17
CA HIS A 639 17.66 -1.52 -20.83
C HIS A 639 18.23 -0.47 -19.87
N ASP A 640 18.01 -0.67 -18.58
CA ASP A 640 18.61 0.14 -17.54
C ASP A 640 19.21 -0.67 -16.39
N TYR A 641 20.05 0.04 -15.62
CA TYR A 641 20.70 -0.47 -14.42
C TYR A 641 20.54 0.53 -13.28
N SER A 642 20.26 0.01 -12.09
CA SER A 642 20.29 0.78 -10.84
C SER A 642 21.15 0.03 -9.83
N THR A 643 22.26 0.63 -9.40
CA THR A 643 23.16 0.01 -8.41
C THR A 643 23.42 0.99 -7.29
N GLY A 644 23.18 0.59 -6.05
CA GLY A 644 23.30 1.53 -4.95
C GLY A 644 23.22 0.93 -3.56
N VAL A 645 23.14 1.84 -2.59
CA VAL A 645 23.08 1.55 -1.15
C VAL A 645 21.90 2.30 -0.54
N GLU A 646 21.10 1.59 0.23
CA GLU A 646 20.07 2.14 1.11
C GLU A 646 20.52 2.00 2.57
N LEU A 647 20.56 3.10 3.32
CA LEU A 647 20.91 3.15 4.73
C LEU A 647 19.67 3.54 5.55
N SER A 648 19.44 2.84 6.64
CA SER A 648 18.37 3.17 7.59
C SER A 648 18.91 3.07 9.01
N VAL A 649 18.76 4.16 9.75
CA VAL A 649 19.20 4.29 11.14
C VAL A 649 17.99 4.74 11.95
N SER A 650 17.60 3.96 12.96
CA SER A 650 16.54 4.30 13.90
C SER A 650 17.09 4.23 15.32
N LEU A 651 17.07 5.35 16.01
CA LEU A 651 17.65 5.51 17.35
C LEU A 651 16.63 6.09 18.32
N GLN A 652 16.79 5.72 19.58
CA GLN A 652 16.15 6.36 20.73
C GLN A 652 17.23 6.95 21.67
N PRO A 653 17.82 8.12 21.34
CA PRO A 653 18.88 8.69 22.15
C PRO A 653 18.43 9.00 23.58
N LEU A 654 17.15 9.39 23.74
CA LEU A 654 16.53 9.70 25.03
C LEU A 654 15.11 9.06 25.06
N ARG A 655 14.60 8.75 26.26
CA ARG A 655 13.27 8.15 26.45
C ARG A 655 12.12 8.97 25.86
N TRP A 656 12.31 10.26 25.65
CA TRP A 656 11.32 11.18 25.08
C TRP A 656 11.63 11.57 23.62
N TRP A 657 12.77 11.14 23.04
CA TRP A 657 13.20 11.47 21.69
C TRP A 657 13.52 10.21 20.90
N ASN A 658 12.76 9.99 19.80
CA ASN A 658 13.07 8.99 18.78
C ASN A 658 13.46 9.74 17.50
N THR A 659 14.52 9.28 16.86
CA THR A 659 14.97 9.82 15.57
C THR A 659 15.23 8.69 14.59
N SER A 660 14.90 8.92 13.33
CA SER A 660 15.32 8.04 12.25
C SER A 660 15.86 8.85 11.09
N VAL A 661 16.91 8.33 10.47
CA VAL A 661 17.50 8.84 9.24
C VAL A 661 17.53 7.71 8.22
N ASN A 662 16.99 7.98 7.04
CA ASN A 662 16.97 7.06 5.93
C ASN A 662 17.60 7.74 4.73
N GLY A 663 18.52 7.07 4.06
CA GLY A 663 19.18 7.59 2.88
C GLY A 663 19.29 6.52 1.81
N ASN A 664 19.15 6.93 0.57
CA ASN A 664 19.32 6.08 -0.59
C ASN A 664 20.24 6.82 -1.57
N ILE A 665 21.28 6.15 -2.05
CA ILE A 665 22.15 6.65 -3.09
C ILE A 665 22.41 5.53 -4.11
N TYR A 666 22.17 5.82 -5.38
CA TYR A 666 22.39 4.84 -6.43
C TYR A 666 22.82 5.49 -7.75
N HIS A 667 23.66 4.78 -8.47
CA HIS A 667 23.98 5.09 -9.85
C HIS A 667 22.91 4.48 -10.76
N TYR A 668 22.26 5.33 -11.53
CA TYR A 668 21.28 4.97 -12.56
C TYR A 668 21.89 5.16 -13.93
N LYS A 669 21.69 4.19 -14.83
CA LYS A 669 22.12 4.25 -16.20
C LYS A 669 21.06 3.63 -17.10
N VAL A 670 20.57 4.40 -18.08
CA VAL A 670 19.64 3.94 -19.10
C VAL A 670 20.29 3.99 -20.47
N LYS A 671 20.16 2.92 -21.24
CA LYS A 671 20.60 2.83 -22.62
C LYS A 671 19.37 2.80 -23.53
N ASN A 672 19.20 3.87 -24.29
CA ASN A 672 18.20 3.93 -25.35
C ASN A 672 18.80 3.29 -26.61
N GLU A 673 18.19 2.19 -27.08
CA GLU A 673 18.62 1.43 -28.26
C GLU A 673 17.80 1.83 -29.50
N ARG A 674 16.92 2.81 -29.41
CA ARG A 674 16.12 3.32 -30.54
C ARG A 674 16.88 4.41 -31.31
N GLY A 675 16.79 4.35 -32.63
CA GLY A 675 17.41 5.34 -33.53
C GLY A 675 18.86 5.02 -33.92
N ALA A 676 19.34 5.68 -34.98
CA ALA A 676 20.72 5.53 -35.43
C ALA A 676 21.67 6.18 -34.41
N GLY A 677 22.34 5.34 -33.59
CA GLY A 677 23.36 5.81 -32.69
C GLY A 677 23.15 5.62 -31.20
N GLY A 678 22.04 5.06 -30.76
CA GLY A 678 21.72 4.71 -29.36
C GLY A 678 22.30 5.69 -28.32
N ASN A 679 21.47 6.27 -27.46
CA ASN A 679 21.95 7.21 -26.45
C ASN A 679 22.05 6.54 -25.07
N THR A 680 23.08 6.86 -24.31
CA THR A 680 23.20 6.41 -22.90
C THR A 680 23.20 7.60 -21.98
N THR A 681 22.25 7.61 -21.05
CA THR A 681 22.13 8.63 -20.02
C THR A 681 22.38 8.01 -18.65
N SER A 682 23.09 8.72 -17.79
CA SER A 682 23.35 8.26 -16.42
C SER A 682 23.29 9.40 -15.41
N SER A 683 22.94 9.06 -14.18
CA SER A 683 22.95 9.98 -13.03
C SER A 683 23.26 9.24 -11.74
N THR A 684 23.73 10.00 -10.76
CA THR A 684 23.74 9.55 -9.37
C THR A 684 22.53 10.14 -8.68
N ASN A 685 21.58 9.28 -8.35
CA ASN A 685 20.35 9.66 -7.66
C ASN A 685 20.53 9.45 -6.17
N TYR A 686 20.00 10.35 -5.36
CA TYR A 686 20.04 10.23 -3.91
C TYR A 686 18.85 10.92 -3.26
N ASP A 687 18.46 10.40 -2.10
CA ASP A 687 17.46 11.01 -1.24
C ASP A 687 17.80 10.76 0.22
N ILE A 688 17.44 11.72 1.07
CA ILE A 688 17.62 11.66 2.51
C ILE A 688 16.33 12.10 3.16
N MET A 689 15.85 11.28 4.07
CA MET A 689 14.72 11.58 4.94
C MET A 689 15.15 11.52 6.38
N TRP A 690 14.70 12.46 7.20
CA TRP A 690 14.83 12.35 8.65
C TRP A 690 13.49 12.56 9.31
N ASN A 691 13.25 11.82 10.38
CA ASN A 691 12.06 11.94 11.20
C ASN A 691 12.46 12.03 12.67
N ASN A 692 11.94 13.03 13.38
CA ASN A 692 12.13 13.21 14.80
C ASN A 692 10.79 13.24 15.52
N ARG A 693 10.67 12.46 16.59
CA ARG A 693 9.48 12.40 17.43
C ARG A 693 9.86 12.71 18.87
N PHE A 694 9.19 13.71 19.43
CA PHE A 694 9.40 14.20 20.77
C PHE A 694 8.16 13.96 21.61
N ARG A 695 8.29 13.21 22.69
CA ARG A 695 7.19 13.01 23.65
C ARG A 695 7.23 14.09 24.70
N ALA A 696 6.24 14.97 24.70
CA ALA A 696 6.03 16.02 25.69
C ALA A 696 4.99 15.55 26.71
N GLY A 697 5.46 14.88 27.77
CA GLY A 697 4.59 14.28 28.78
C GLY A 697 3.89 12.98 28.33
N LYS A 698 2.75 12.66 28.96
CA LYS A 698 2.04 11.37 28.80
C LYS A 698 1.18 11.28 27.55
N TYR A 699 0.69 12.39 27.03
CA TYR A 699 -0.39 12.48 26.05
C TYR A 699 -0.08 13.30 24.81
N THR A 700 1.05 14.00 24.80
CA THR A 700 1.46 14.88 23.70
C THR A 700 2.64 14.30 22.95
N LEU A 701 2.55 14.29 21.63
CA LEU A 701 3.62 13.89 20.72
C LEU A 701 3.82 14.99 19.69
N VAL A 702 5.07 15.42 19.49
CA VAL A 702 5.48 16.36 18.45
C VAL A 702 6.34 15.60 17.45
N GLN A 703 6.08 15.76 16.17
CA GLN A 703 6.86 15.19 15.07
C GLN A 703 7.38 16.31 14.19
N LEU A 704 8.66 16.22 13.84
CA LEU A 704 9.33 17.05 12.84
C LEU A 704 10.04 16.13 11.86
N ASP A 705 9.68 16.22 10.59
CA ASP A 705 10.28 15.45 9.52
C ASP A 705 10.70 16.34 8.36
N GLY A 706 11.67 15.87 7.60
CA GLY A 706 12.15 16.54 6.41
C GLY A 706 12.64 15.55 5.38
N SER A 707 12.52 15.94 4.12
CA SER A 707 12.93 15.16 2.97
C SER A 707 13.70 16.01 1.98
N PHE A 708 14.86 15.56 1.57
CA PHE A 708 15.63 16.09 0.46
C PHE A 708 15.71 15.03 -0.63
N VAL A 709 15.29 15.40 -1.83
CA VAL A 709 15.34 14.54 -3.01
C VAL A 709 16.32 15.15 -4.02
N GLY A 710 17.35 14.40 -4.40
CA GLY A 710 18.32 14.78 -5.41
C GLY A 710 17.76 14.74 -6.83
N PRO A 711 18.55 15.23 -7.82
CA PRO A 711 18.13 15.20 -9.22
C PRO A 711 18.07 13.76 -9.76
N SER A 712 17.28 13.56 -10.83
CA SER A 712 17.21 12.27 -11.55
C SER A 712 17.12 12.51 -13.05
N VAL A 713 17.49 11.51 -13.85
CA VAL A 713 17.44 11.59 -15.32
C VAL A 713 16.49 10.57 -15.93
N THR A 714 15.96 10.90 -17.11
CA THR A 714 15.25 10.02 -18.03
C THR A 714 16.02 9.95 -19.35
N THR A 715 15.52 9.21 -20.36
CA THR A 715 16.15 9.19 -21.69
C THR A 715 16.11 10.53 -22.41
N GLN A 716 15.15 11.40 -22.06
CA GLN A 716 14.91 12.69 -22.75
C GLN A 716 15.19 13.92 -21.87
N GLY A 717 15.51 13.75 -20.57
CA GLY A 717 15.67 14.92 -19.72
C GLY A 717 16.03 14.63 -18.28
N ARG A 718 15.74 15.57 -17.39
CA ARG A 718 16.05 15.48 -15.95
C ARG A 718 15.01 16.16 -15.09
N SER A 719 14.90 15.70 -13.83
CA SER A 719 14.19 16.39 -12.75
C SER A 719 15.19 17.04 -11.81
N GLU A 720 14.88 18.24 -11.32
CA GLU A 720 15.71 18.95 -10.35
C GLU A 720 15.49 18.45 -8.91
N SER A 721 16.43 18.78 -8.01
CA SER A 721 16.30 18.50 -6.59
C SER A 721 15.24 19.38 -5.91
N TYR A 722 14.64 18.85 -4.84
CA TYR A 722 13.72 19.61 -3.99
C TYR A 722 13.83 19.18 -2.52
N PHE A 723 13.36 20.07 -1.65
CA PHE A 723 13.33 19.88 -0.21
C PHE A 723 11.99 20.31 0.36
N TYR A 724 11.50 19.59 1.39
CA TYR A 724 10.37 20.01 2.22
C TYR A 724 10.51 19.50 3.65
N ALA A 725 9.81 20.15 4.58
CA ALA A 725 9.73 19.74 5.99
C ALA A 725 8.31 19.88 6.52
N ASN A 726 7.88 18.93 7.37
CA ASN A 726 6.56 18.89 7.97
C ASN A 726 6.66 18.95 9.50
N LEU A 727 5.65 19.52 10.14
CA LEU A 727 5.50 19.58 11.59
C LEU A 727 4.11 19.05 11.97
N ALA A 728 4.03 18.19 12.99
CA ALA A 728 2.76 17.74 13.52
C ALA A 728 2.78 17.68 15.05
N VAL A 729 1.63 17.99 15.65
CA VAL A 729 1.38 17.86 17.09
C VAL A 729 0.15 17.01 17.29
N ARG A 730 0.28 15.92 18.04
CA ARG A 730 -0.80 15.01 18.41
C ARG A 730 -1.04 15.10 19.91
N GLN A 731 -2.29 15.36 20.28
CA GLN A 731 -2.76 15.38 21.66
C GLN A 731 -3.81 14.28 21.87
N GLN A 732 -3.61 13.44 22.88
CA GLN A 732 -4.59 12.44 23.31
C GLN A 732 -5.40 13.00 24.50
N LEU A 733 -6.73 12.85 24.44
CA LEU A 733 -7.69 13.37 25.40
C LEU A 733 -8.63 12.25 25.87
N PHE A 734 -9.35 12.48 26.97
CA PHE A 734 -10.38 11.55 27.51
C PHE A 734 -9.86 10.11 27.65
N ASN A 735 -8.76 9.91 28.36
CA ASN A 735 -8.11 8.61 28.52
C ASN A 735 -7.79 7.92 27.18
N ARG A 736 -7.26 8.70 26.23
CA ARG A 736 -6.89 8.26 24.86
C ARG A 736 -8.08 7.86 23.97
N ARG A 737 -9.30 8.21 24.33
CA ARG A 737 -10.47 7.94 23.47
C ARG A 737 -10.60 8.94 22.32
N LEU A 738 -10.18 10.19 22.55
CA LEU A 738 -10.12 11.23 21.51
C LEU A 738 -8.65 11.57 21.22
N THR A 739 -8.30 11.59 19.97
CA THR A 739 -7.00 12.05 19.48
C THR A 739 -7.22 13.28 18.60
N ALA A 740 -6.58 14.39 18.92
CA ALA A 740 -6.52 15.57 18.07
C ALA A 740 -5.11 15.70 17.49
N THR A 741 -4.99 15.81 16.16
CA THR A 741 -3.71 16.02 15.47
C THR A 741 -3.79 17.27 14.64
N LEU A 742 -2.86 18.19 14.82
CA LEU A 742 -2.63 19.35 13.97
C LEU A 742 -1.34 19.10 13.18
N ALA A 743 -1.44 19.03 11.85
CA ALA A 743 -0.32 18.81 10.95
C ALA A 743 -0.14 20.02 10.02
N MET A 744 1.11 20.39 9.75
CA MET A 744 1.50 21.46 8.84
C MET A 744 2.51 20.89 7.83
N ARG A 745 2.13 20.86 6.56
CA ARG A 745 2.94 20.33 5.47
C ARG A 745 3.72 21.44 4.80
N ASP A 746 5.00 21.15 4.46
CA ASP A 746 5.98 22.07 3.89
C ASP A 746 6.01 23.42 4.61
N VAL A 747 6.43 23.39 5.88
CA VAL A 747 6.50 24.55 6.76
C VAL A 747 7.29 25.71 6.17
N PHE A 748 8.35 25.40 5.39
CA PHE A 748 9.25 26.40 4.79
C PHE A 748 8.85 26.84 3.38
N ARG A 749 7.81 26.24 2.79
CA ARG A 749 7.34 26.54 1.40
C ARG A 749 8.41 26.32 0.34
N THR A 750 9.21 25.29 0.53
CA THR A 750 10.38 24.98 -0.32
C THR A 750 10.10 23.96 -1.41
N ALA A 751 8.99 23.23 -1.34
CA ALA A 751 8.61 22.25 -2.33
C ALA A 751 8.39 22.93 -3.70
N LYS A 752 9.20 22.53 -4.69
CA LYS A 752 9.13 22.98 -6.09
C LYS A 752 9.59 21.84 -6.97
N TYR A 753 8.77 21.43 -7.88
CA TYR A 753 9.05 20.33 -8.82
C TYR A 753 9.38 20.90 -10.19
N VAL A 754 10.53 20.52 -10.73
CA VAL A 754 11.02 21.01 -12.03
C VAL A 754 11.44 19.82 -12.89
N ASN A 755 10.82 19.71 -14.06
CA ASN A 755 11.17 18.74 -15.10
C ASN A 755 11.67 19.47 -16.33
N ASP A 756 12.85 19.09 -16.84
CA ASP A 756 13.50 19.65 -18.03
C ASP A 756 13.66 18.53 -19.06
N ILE A 757 12.86 18.54 -20.13
CA ILE A 757 13.01 17.69 -21.31
C ILE A 757 13.87 18.47 -22.31
N ASN A 758 14.89 17.82 -22.84
CA ASN A 758 15.82 18.44 -23.79
C ASN A 758 16.26 17.43 -24.84
N THR A 759 15.67 17.55 -26.03
CA THR A 759 16.02 16.79 -27.24
C THR A 759 16.34 17.77 -28.37
N PRO A 760 16.87 17.35 -29.52
CA PRO A 760 17.16 18.25 -30.63
C PRO A 760 15.98 19.11 -31.07
N ASP A 761 14.75 18.53 -31.09
CA ASP A 761 13.55 19.16 -31.64
C ASP A 761 12.55 19.60 -30.57
N LEU A 762 12.81 19.31 -29.30
CA LEU A 762 11.93 19.63 -28.17
C LEU A 762 12.74 20.05 -26.95
N ARG A 763 12.45 21.25 -26.45
CA ARG A 763 12.84 21.65 -25.10
C ARG A 763 11.59 22.01 -24.30
N SER A 764 11.40 21.44 -23.12
CA SER A 764 10.24 21.73 -22.26
C SER A 764 10.67 21.77 -20.80
N ILE A 765 10.56 22.93 -20.17
CA ILE A 765 10.81 23.13 -18.74
C ILE A 765 9.47 23.36 -18.05
N THR A 766 9.07 22.40 -17.23
CA THR A 766 7.84 22.48 -16.44
C THR A 766 8.18 22.66 -14.97
N ARG A 767 7.57 23.68 -14.34
CA ARG A 767 7.73 24.02 -12.92
C ARG A 767 6.36 23.97 -12.25
N ILE A 768 6.24 23.14 -11.20
CA ILE A 768 5.02 23.03 -10.39
C ILE A 768 5.36 23.44 -8.96
N LYS A 769 4.66 24.44 -8.44
CA LYS A 769 4.83 24.93 -7.07
C LYS A 769 3.54 24.77 -6.28
N PRO A 770 3.44 23.77 -5.39
CA PRO A 770 2.28 23.60 -4.50
C PRO A 770 2.04 24.82 -3.62
N LYS A 771 0.79 25.11 -3.31
CA LYS A 771 0.38 26.21 -2.41
C LYS A 771 0.54 25.80 -0.93
N TYR A 772 1.75 25.75 -0.45
CA TYR A 772 2.05 25.46 0.95
C TYR A 772 2.23 26.72 1.81
N PRO A 773 2.15 26.62 3.16
CA PRO A 773 1.88 25.41 3.93
C PRO A 773 0.41 25.02 3.90
N GLN A 774 0.12 23.71 3.96
CA GLN A 774 -1.20 23.19 4.20
C GLN A 774 -1.32 22.80 5.67
N ILE A 775 -2.32 23.31 6.37
CA ILE A 775 -2.61 22.95 7.76
C ILE A 775 -3.84 22.05 7.78
N THR A 776 -3.73 20.91 8.45
CA THR A 776 -4.80 19.91 8.59
C THR A 776 -5.06 19.63 10.06
N LEU A 777 -6.33 19.70 10.47
CA LEU A 777 -6.80 19.24 11.79
C LEU A 777 -7.52 17.90 11.61
N THR A 778 -7.11 16.91 12.40
CA THR A 778 -7.74 15.59 12.45
C THR A 778 -8.23 15.29 13.85
N LEU A 779 -9.46 14.82 13.97
CA LEU A 779 -10.07 14.34 15.21
C LEU A 779 -10.41 12.86 15.03
N GLY A 780 -9.84 12.00 15.87
CA GLY A 780 -10.10 10.57 15.88
C GLY A 780 -10.74 10.14 17.20
N TRP A 781 -11.92 9.52 17.13
CA TRP A 781 -12.61 8.96 18.29
C TRP A 781 -12.63 7.43 18.22
N THR A 782 -12.19 6.78 19.30
CA THR A 782 -12.22 5.32 19.43
C THR A 782 -13.03 4.91 20.66
N PHE A 783 -13.86 3.88 20.54
CA PHE A 783 -14.66 3.36 21.64
C PHE A 783 -14.53 1.83 21.76
N ASN A 784 -14.70 1.31 22.99
CA ASN A 784 -14.60 -0.09 23.35
C ASN A 784 -13.29 -0.76 22.86
N SER A 785 -12.18 -0.06 23.17
CA SER A 785 -10.81 -0.54 23.14
C SER A 785 -10.27 -1.17 21.83
N TYR A 786 -10.11 -0.35 20.77
CA TYR A 786 -8.88 -0.45 20.02
C TYR A 786 -7.71 -0.06 20.95
N LYS A 787 -7.48 -0.78 22.01
CA LYS A 787 -6.25 -0.65 22.77
C LYS A 787 -5.20 -1.37 21.96
N ASP A 788 -4.23 -0.60 21.51
CA ASP A 788 -2.91 -1.05 21.15
C ASP A 788 -2.45 -2.04 22.24
N LYS A 789 -2.56 -3.33 21.98
CA LYS A 789 -1.71 -4.30 22.64
C LYS A 789 -0.37 -4.22 21.94
N SER A 790 0.36 -3.14 22.18
CA SER A 790 1.79 -3.17 22.06
C SER A 790 2.35 -4.05 23.20
N LYS A 791 2.18 -5.36 23.09
CA LYS A 791 3.29 -6.19 23.54
C LYS A 791 4.46 -5.77 22.66
N PRO A 792 5.64 -5.48 23.24
CA PRO A 792 6.84 -5.51 22.45
C PRO A 792 6.84 -6.89 21.79
N GLU A 793 6.70 -6.94 20.46
CA GLU A 793 7.29 -8.04 19.74
C GLU A 793 8.77 -7.94 20.11
N LYS A 794 9.17 -8.66 21.15
CA LYS A 794 10.53 -9.15 21.17
C LYS A 794 10.68 -9.80 19.82
N GLU A 795 11.71 -9.39 19.06
CA GLU A 795 12.27 -10.26 18.02
C GLU A 795 12.69 -11.52 18.76
N ASP A 796 11.69 -12.36 19.06
CA ASP A 796 12.00 -13.66 19.53
C ASP A 796 12.66 -14.35 18.34
N ARG A 797 13.85 -14.89 18.57
CA ARG A 797 14.43 -15.97 17.75
C ARG A 797 13.39 -17.03 17.40
N ASN A 798 12.24 -17.02 18.05
CA ASN A 798 11.15 -17.96 17.96
C ASN A 798 9.99 -17.52 17.07
N GLU A 799 9.73 -16.22 16.77
CA GLU A 799 8.56 -15.84 15.92
C GLU A 799 8.75 -16.15 14.44
N MET A 800 9.98 -16.31 13.98
CA MET A 800 10.26 -16.94 12.69
C MET A 800 9.98 -18.45 12.74
N PHE A 801 9.91 -19.02 13.94
CA PHE A 801 9.75 -20.43 14.25
C PHE A 801 8.40 -20.80 14.87
N GLU A 802 7.51 -19.83 15.21
CA GLU A 802 6.19 -20.16 15.78
C GLU A 802 5.25 -20.88 14.80
N GLY A 803 5.57 -20.89 13.50
CA GLY A 803 4.98 -21.86 12.58
C GLY A 803 5.60 -23.27 12.66
N ILE A 804 6.67 -23.45 13.47
CA ILE A 804 7.48 -24.68 13.48
C ILE A 804 7.63 -25.30 14.89
N LYS A 805 7.31 -24.54 15.95
CA LYS A 805 7.23 -25.11 17.31
C LYS A 805 5.77 -25.35 17.69
N HIS A 806 5.27 -26.50 17.32
CA HIS A 806 4.37 -27.41 18.03
C HIS A 806 4.02 -28.60 17.16
#